data_5b363f3bd1af6484a9d1bc4eaecc129c
#
_entry.id   5b363f3bd1af6484a9d1bc4eaecc129c
#
_cell.length_a   1.000
_cell.length_b   1.000
_cell.length_c   1.000
_cell.angle_alpha   90.00
_cell.angle_beta   90.00
_cell.angle_gamma   90.00
#
_symmetry.space_group_name_H-M   'P 1'
#
loop_
_entity.id
_entity.type
_entity.pdbx_description
1 polymer ?
#
loop_
_entity_poly.entity_id
_entity_poly.type
_entity_poly.pdbx_seq_one_letter_code
_entity_poly.pdbx_strand_id
1 'polypeptide(L)'
;TVTADFLKQDGVNLLGFATTTEPADENNWGFKNKLDPSKQSLQINRSYSISGGKRFHIGKDRNPLSFFLTAGHTTDYQFTDETIRNTTTSGTIYKDMTGKKYTENISQLALANVDYDMQNRHHMSYNFMMIHANVQSVGDYTGKNSIFSDDYDNQGFTRRQQANDNLLIVNQLMTNWGLTKTLSLDAGASYNIVKGNEPDRRINNITKAEEGYTLLRGNSQQRYFSTLDEDDINVKAGLIYRLKDNVEEISNIRLGYTGRFVDDNFKATEYNLTVGHASSIPSLDNFSLDDYYNQQNLSSGWFAVQKNIDKYSVTKNIHSAYAEATYQFTPRWIVNVGMKYDNVDIQVDYNVNKGGSEGSNTIQKDFFLPSLNLKYNLSEKHSLRLGASKTYTLPQAKEISPYRYVGVNFNSQGNANLKPSDNYNVDLKWDFNPTPTELISLTAFYKLIKNPISRIEVASAGGYLSYENIADKATVAGVEVEVRKNLFVRPLSSAANGMNKLSFGLNGSYIYTNAKMPLATVTTGSQLEGAAPWIANFDLSHNFTKGNHSFINTLVFNYVSDKIYTIGTQGYQDIIEQGMMTLDFVSQAKLNKYVSLTLKARNLLNPSYKLSRKANESGEKVVLSDYKKGINISLGVSCTF
;
A
#
# COMPACT_ATOMS: atom_id res chain seq x y z
N THR A 1 13.92 15.64 -10.27
CA THR A 1 14.08 17.05 -10.72
C THR A 1 14.72 17.81 -9.57
N VAL A 2 15.91 18.35 -9.77
CA VAL A 2 16.56 19.22 -8.79
C VAL A 2 15.90 20.60 -8.92
N THR A 3 15.26 21.06 -7.86
CA THR A 3 14.71 22.42 -7.80
C THR A 3 15.60 23.28 -6.93
N ALA A 4 15.76 24.57 -7.28
CA ALA A 4 16.58 25.50 -6.51
C ALA A 4 16.07 25.66 -5.05
N ASP A 5 14.76 25.50 -4.84
CA ASP A 5 14.07 25.69 -3.57
C ASP A 5 13.18 24.46 -3.27
N PHE A 6 13.79 23.37 -2.79
CA PHE A 6 13.03 22.23 -2.30
C PHE A 6 12.57 22.50 -0.86
N LEU A 7 11.26 22.48 -0.63
CA LEU A 7 10.68 22.72 0.69
C LEU A 7 10.63 21.45 1.51
N LYS A 8 11.03 21.54 2.77
CA LYS A 8 11.04 20.44 3.75
C LYS A 8 10.35 20.85 5.03
N GLN A 9 9.52 19.99 5.57
CA GLN A 9 8.90 20.17 6.88
C GLN A 9 9.93 20.09 8.00
N ASP A 10 9.83 20.97 9.00
CA ASP A 10 10.59 20.87 10.25
C ASP A 10 10.05 19.76 11.16
N GLY A 11 10.92 19.14 11.98
CA GLY A 11 10.57 18.12 12.97
C GLY A 11 10.82 16.67 12.55
N VAL A 12 11.60 16.44 11.49
CA VAL A 12 12.07 15.11 11.06
C VAL A 12 13.57 15.14 10.89
N ASN A 13 14.29 14.20 11.50
CA ASN A 13 15.74 14.12 11.41
C ASN A 13 16.22 13.52 10.07
N LEU A 14 17.53 13.46 9.84
CA LEU A 14 18.14 12.95 8.60
C LEU A 14 17.87 11.47 8.34
N LEU A 15 17.53 10.70 9.36
CA LEU A 15 17.18 9.28 9.25
C LEU A 15 15.66 9.07 9.11
N GLY A 16 14.88 10.13 9.04
CA GLY A 16 13.43 10.05 8.87
C GLY A 16 12.64 9.87 10.16
N PHE A 17 13.27 9.85 11.32
CA PHE A 17 12.54 9.75 12.59
C PHE A 17 11.98 11.11 13.01
N ALA A 18 10.73 11.12 13.41
CA ALA A 18 10.08 12.30 13.93
C ALA A 18 10.69 12.72 15.29
N THR A 19 10.86 14.03 15.46
CA THR A 19 11.41 14.64 16.69
C THR A 19 10.41 15.58 17.35
N THR A 20 9.15 15.55 16.91
CA THR A 20 8.07 16.45 17.33
C THR A 20 7.45 16.00 18.64
N THR A 21 7.03 16.97 19.45
CA THR A 21 6.29 16.74 20.69
C THR A 21 5.08 17.63 20.74
N GLU A 22 3.96 17.10 21.23
CA GLU A 22 2.76 17.87 21.51
C GLU A 22 3.00 18.83 22.68
N PRO A 23 2.43 20.05 22.69
CA PRO A 23 2.45 20.92 23.86
C PRO A 23 1.64 20.34 25.02
N ALA A 24 2.01 20.72 26.26
CA ALA A 24 1.38 20.19 27.44
C ALA A 24 -0.06 20.71 27.64
N ASP A 25 -0.34 21.95 27.26
CA ASP A 25 -1.64 22.59 27.40
C ASP A 25 -1.94 23.58 26.25
N GLU A 26 -3.18 24.06 26.17
CA GLU A 26 -3.66 24.94 25.09
C GLU A 26 -3.21 26.40 25.26
N ASN A 27 -2.78 26.82 26.46
CA ASN A 27 -2.37 28.19 26.77
C ASN A 27 -0.87 28.40 26.54
N ASN A 28 -0.15 27.35 26.24
CA ASN A 28 1.29 27.38 25.99
C ASN A 28 1.59 27.00 24.55
N TRP A 29 2.20 27.93 23.79
CA TRP A 29 2.73 27.65 22.44
C TRP A 29 3.96 26.74 22.49
N GLY A 30 3.86 25.60 23.14
CA GLY A 30 4.96 24.68 23.38
C GLY A 30 5.39 23.86 22.15
N PHE A 31 4.94 24.22 20.95
CA PHE A 31 5.40 23.59 19.71
C PHE A 31 6.84 23.99 19.41
N LYS A 32 7.72 22.98 19.36
CA LYS A 32 9.15 23.20 19.12
C LYS A 32 9.48 23.41 17.64
N ASN A 33 8.62 22.92 16.75
CA ASN A 33 8.84 22.96 15.32
C ASN A 33 8.18 24.20 14.71
N LYS A 34 8.89 24.78 13.74
CA LYS A 34 8.43 25.94 12.97
C LYS A 34 7.25 25.59 12.07
N LEU A 35 6.36 26.55 11.85
CA LEU A 35 5.30 26.44 10.83
C LEU A 35 5.85 26.65 9.43
N ASP A 36 6.92 27.44 9.28
CA ASP A 36 7.54 27.67 8.00
C ASP A 36 8.44 26.50 7.61
N PRO A 37 8.34 26.00 6.37
CA PRO A 37 9.22 24.95 5.88
C PRO A 37 10.64 25.48 5.65
N SER A 38 11.62 24.63 5.84
CA SER A 38 13.03 24.93 5.48
C SER A 38 13.28 24.70 4.00
N LYS A 39 14.24 25.43 3.42
CA LYS A 39 14.70 25.23 2.05
C LYS A 39 15.92 24.32 2.01
N GLN A 40 15.92 23.35 1.12
CA GLN A 40 17.02 22.42 0.89
C GLN A 40 17.56 22.58 -0.53
N SER A 41 18.84 22.89 -0.67
CA SER A 41 19.44 23.25 -1.97
C SER A 41 19.89 22.05 -2.81
N LEU A 42 20.17 20.89 -2.20
CA LEU A 42 20.67 19.72 -2.93
C LEU A 42 19.86 18.47 -2.58
N GLN A 43 19.17 17.94 -3.59
CA GLN A 43 18.38 16.72 -3.48
C GLN A 43 19.03 15.63 -4.35
N ILE A 44 19.68 14.65 -3.73
CA ILE A 44 20.26 13.51 -4.42
C ILE A 44 19.55 12.24 -3.92
N ASN A 45 18.85 11.58 -4.83
CA ASN A 45 18.30 10.24 -4.57
C ASN A 45 19.45 9.26 -4.38
N ARG A 46 19.42 8.50 -3.28
CA ARG A 46 20.49 7.58 -2.91
C ARG A 46 19.94 6.34 -2.24
N SER A 47 20.57 5.21 -2.50
CA SER A 47 20.25 3.94 -1.86
C SER A 47 21.52 3.17 -1.57
N TYR A 48 21.65 2.68 -0.35
CA TYR A 48 22.77 1.88 0.11
C TYR A 48 22.23 0.59 0.69
N SER A 49 22.89 -0.54 0.41
CA SER A 49 22.56 -1.80 1.05
C SER A 49 23.82 -2.62 1.27
N ILE A 50 23.80 -3.37 2.36
CA ILE A 50 24.82 -4.37 2.68
C ILE A 50 24.11 -5.66 3.05
N SER A 51 24.63 -6.78 2.56
CA SER A 51 24.13 -8.10 2.93
C SER A 51 25.27 -9.09 3.04
N GLY A 52 25.12 -10.07 3.91
CA GLY A 52 26.11 -11.13 4.08
C GLY A 52 25.54 -12.28 4.88
N GLY A 53 26.14 -13.44 4.72
CA GLY A 53 25.76 -14.63 5.46
C GLY A 53 26.86 -15.64 5.52
N LYS A 54 26.74 -16.54 6.50
CA LYS A 54 27.69 -17.63 6.67
C LYS A 54 26.99 -18.88 7.17
N ARG A 55 27.40 -20.02 6.68
CA ARG A 55 26.98 -21.33 7.14
C ARG A 55 28.12 -21.97 7.95
N PHE A 56 27.79 -22.45 9.11
CA PHE A 56 28.64 -23.22 10.00
C PHE A 56 28.12 -24.65 10.07
N HIS A 57 28.97 -25.60 10.44
CA HIS A 57 28.61 -26.97 10.73
C HIS A 57 28.98 -27.25 12.19
N ILE A 58 27.97 -27.54 13.03
CA ILE A 58 28.13 -27.67 14.48
C ILE A 58 27.79 -29.09 14.95
N GLY A 59 28.40 -29.48 16.07
CA GLY A 59 28.21 -30.79 16.67
C GLY A 59 28.91 -31.92 15.94
N LYS A 60 28.77 -33.13 16.46
CA LYS A 60 29.36 -34.35 15.86
C LYS A 60 28.74 -34.71 14.53
N ASP A 61 27.44 -34.42 14.36
CA ASP A 61 26.68 -34.69 13.13
C ASP A 61 26.86 -33.62 12.07
N ARG A 62 27.72 -32.60 12.32
CA ARG A 62 27.99 -31.48 11.39
C ARG A 62 26.70 -30.79 10.91
N ASN A 63 25.75 -30.57 11.80
CA ASN A 63 24.48 -29.91 11.49
C ASN A 63 24.71 -28.50 10.99
N PRO A 64 24.09 -28.09 9.87
CA PRO A 64 24.24 -26.74 9.35
C PRO A 64 23.50 -25.70 10.18
N LEU A 65 24.22 -24.66 10.58
CA LEU A 65 23.71 -23.44 11.20
C LEU A 65 24.03 -22.27 10.26
N SER A 66 23.02 -21.62 9.72
CA SER A 66 23.16 -20.53 8.76
C SER A 66 22.72 -19.21 9.37
N PHE A 67 23.47 -18.17 9.09
CA PHE A 67 23.15 -16.78 9.43
C PHE A 67 23.10 -15.96 8.17
N PHE A 68 22.10 -15.09 8.05
CA PHE A 68 22.00 -14.10 7.00
C PHE A 68 21.61 -12.75 7.61
N LEU A 69 22.26 -11.68 7.15
CA LEU A 69 21.98 -10.32 7.57
C LEU A 69 21.92 -9.42 6.34
N THR A 70 20.94 -8.52 6.28
CA THR A 70 20.92 -7.43 5.33
C THR A 70 20.44 -6.15 5.99
N ALA A 71 21.01 -5.02 5.57
CA ALA A 71 20.56 -3.70 5.96
C ALA A 71 20.58 -2.77 4.75
N GLY A 72 19.61 -1.89 4.67
CA GLY A 72 19.46 -0.92 3.58
C GLY A 72 18.94 0.42 4.05
N HIS A 73 19.32 1.48 3.33
CA HIS A 73 18.83 2.84 3.51
C HIS A 73 18.61 3.48 2.15
N THR A 74 17.44 4.10 1.97
CA THR A 74 17.07 4.82 0.74
C THR A 74 16.54 6.20 1.08
N THR A 75 16.93 7.21 0.31
CA THR A 75 16.35 8.55 0.33
C THR A 75 16.00 8.95 -1.09
N ASP A 76 14.73 9.28 -1.30
CA ASP A 76 14.21 9.74 -2.59
C ASP A 76 13.52 11.09 -2.44
N TYR A 77 13.78 11.99 -3.38
CA TYR A 77 13.14 13.29 -3.50
C TYR A 77 12.27 13.33 -4.75
N GLN A 78 11.06 13.83 -4.59
CA GLN A 78 10.11 14.00 -5.68
C GLN A 78 9.52 15.41 -5.66
N PHE A 79 9.39 16.00 -6.84
CA PHE A 79 8.69 17.25 -7.07
C PHE A 79 7.55 17.01 -8.06
N THR A 80 6.36 17.51 -7.73
CA THR A 80 5.18 17.42 -8.61
C THR A 80 4.48 18.76 -8.70
N ASP A 81 4.05 19.12 -9.92
CA ASP A 81 3.04 20.14 -10.14
C ASP A 81 1.67 19.43 -10.08
N GLU A 82 0.77 19.90 -9.22
CA GLU A 82 -0.51 19.24 -8.95
C GLU A 82 -1.68 20.18 -9.22
N THR A 83 -2.75 19.64 -9.81
CA THR A 83 -4.08 20.27 -9.86
C THR A 83 -5.01 19.53 -8.94
N ILE A 84 -5.76 20.25 -8.10
CA ILE A 84 -6.73 19.71 -7.14
C ILE A 84 -8.06 20.42 -7.35
N ARG A 85 -9.12 19.66 -7.69
CA ARG A 85 -10.47 20.16 -7.88
C ARG A 85 -11.48 19.33 -7.11
N ASN A 86 -12.53 19.99 -6.63
CA ASN A 86 -13.71 19.32 -6.09
C ASN A 86 -14.96 19.96 -6.69
N THR A 87 -16.00 19.13 -6.86
CA THR A 87 -17.28 19.53 -7.45
C THR A 87 -18.43 19.21 -6.51
N THR A 88 -19.51 19.96 -6.66
CA THR A 88 -20.83 19.60 -6.13
C THR A 88 -21.42 18.42 -6.93
N THR A 89 -22.56 17.91 -6.49
CA THR A 89 -23.33 16.88 -7.22
C THR A 89 -23.76 17.33 -8.63
N SER A 90 -24.08 18.62 -8.83
CA SER A 90 -24.38 19.19 -10.15
C SER A 90 -23.19 19.31 -11.07
N GLY A 91 -21.95 19.21 -10.54
CA GLY A 91 -20.72 19.39 -11.30
C GLY A 91 -20.09 20.79 -11.14
N THR A 92 -20.71 21.70 -10.37
CA THR A 92 -20.13 23.02 -10.09
C THR A 92 -18.83 22.86 -9.30
N ILE A 93 -17.74 23.46 -9.82
CA ILE A 93 -16.43 23.43 -9.18
C ILE A 93 -16.41 24.46 -8.04
N TYR A 94 -16.27 24.00 -6.80
CA TYR A 94 -16.16 24.86 -5.61
C TYR A 94 -14.71 24.96 -5.08
N LYS A 95 -13.82 24.09 -5.56
CA LYS A 95 -12.38 24.13 -5.29
C LYS A 95 -11.64 23.89 -6.60
N ASP A 96 -10.75 24.82 -6.99
CA ASP A 96 -9.86 24.72 -8.16
C ASP A 96 -8.51 25.34 -7.80
N MET A 97 -7.57 24.50 -7.40
CA MET A 97 -6.26 24.92 -6.93
C MET A 97 -5.16 24.21 -7.72
N THR A 98 -4.10 24.94 -8.02
CA THR A 98 -2.87 24.40 -8.58
C THR A 98 -1.73 24.64 -7.61
N GLY A 99 -0.78 23.73 -7.54
CA GLY A 99 0.28 23.83 -6.54
C GLY A 99 1.50 22.99 -6.87
N LYS A 100 2.53 23.25 -6.09
CA LYS A 100 3.81 22.54 -6.10
C LYS A 100 3.92 21.71 -4.85
N LYS A 101 4.19 20.41 -5.01
CA LYS A 101 4.41 19.50 -3.89
C LYS A 101 5.81 18.93 -3.94
N TYR A 102 6.48 19.05 -2.82
CA TYR A 102 7.82 18.54 -2.54
C TYR A 102 7.68 17.35 -1.60
N THR A 103 8.24 16.20 -1.97
CA THR A 103 8.13 14.97 -1.16
C THR A 103 9.51 14.36 -0.97
N GLU A 104 9.88 14.08 0.29
CA GLU A 104 11.05 13.31 0.65
C GLU A 104 10.60 11.97 1.25
N ASN A 105 11.10 10.87 0.69
CA ASN A 105 10.87 9.52 1.19
C ASN A 105 12.17 8.97 1.77
N ILE A 106 12.16 8.55 3.01
CA ILE A 106 13.28 7.91 3.68
C ILE A 106 12.83 6.51 4.12
N SER A 107 13.61 5.49 3.78
CA SER A 107 13.30 4.11 4.16
C SER A 107 14.55 3.39 4.65
N GLN A 108 14.41 2.66 5.76
CA GLN A 108 15.41 1.72 6.26
C GLN A 108 14.82 0.32 6.33
N LEU A 109 15.67 -0.64 6.01
CA LEU A 109 15.40 -2.07 6.14
C LEU A 109 16.52 -2.71 6.94
N ALA A 110 16.17 -3.51 7.94
CA ALA A 110 17.09 -4.48 8.55
C ALA A 110 16.40 -5.85 8.55
N LEU A 111 17.14 -6.89 8.17
CA LEU A 111 16.67 -8.26 8.16
C LEU A 111 17.77 -9.15 8.72
N ALA A 112 17.42 -10.04 9.63
CA ALA A 112 18.29 -11.08 10.12
C ALA A 112 17.56 -12.43 10.09
N ASN A 113 18.23 -13.45 9.62
CA ASN A 113 17.73 -14.81 9.59
C ASN A 113 18.77 -15.74 10.22
N VAL A 114 18.28 -16.67 11.02
CA VAL A 114 19.05 -17.76 11.60
C VAL A 114 18.33 -19.06 11.31
N ASP A 115 18.97 -19.96 10.57
CA ASP A 115 18.43 -21.29 10.25
C ASP A 115 19.32 -22.37 10.83
N TYR A 116 18.68 -23.33 11.48
CA TYR A 116 19.34 -24.50 12.05
C TYR A 116 18.67 -25.79 11.61
N ASP A 117 19.41 -26.60 10.86
CA ASP A 117 18.99 -27.94 10.46
C ASP A 117 19.68 -28.99 11.32
N MET A 118 18.90 -29.85 11.98
CA MET A 118 19.38 -30.89 12.86
C MET A 118 19.10 -32.27 12.26
N GLN A 119 20.15 -33.00 11.95
CA GLN A 119 20.10 -34.38 11.39
C GLN A 119 19.22 -34.50 10.14
N ASN A 120 19.12 -33.45 9.31
CA ASN A 120 18.24 -33.36 8.13
C ASN A 120 16.76 -33.69 8.41
N ARG A 121 16.33 -33.62 9.67
CA ARG A 121 14.99 -34.04 10.10
C ARG A 121 14.24 -32.95 10.86
N HIS A 122 14.97 -32.10 11.56
CA HIS A 122 14.41 -31.01 12.34
C HIS A 122 14.95 -29.70 11.80
N HIS A 123 14.07 -28.77 11.56
CA HIS A 123 14.41 -27.42 11.07
C HIS A 123 13.86 -26.39 12.04
N MET A 124 14.68 -25.41 12.41
CA MET A 124 14.27 -24.22 13.16
C MET A 124 14.78 -23.00 12.42
N SER A 125 13.92 -21.99 12.29
CA SER A 125 14.31 -20.70 11.77
C SER A 125 13.80 -19.56 12.64
N TYR A 126 14.65 -18.57 12.84
CA TYR A 126 14.28 -17.29 13.43
C TYR A 126 14.48 -16.21 12.41
N ASN A 127 13.42 -15.42 12.17
CA ASN A 127 13.42 -14.29 11.27
C ASN A 127 13.15 -13.00 12.05
N PHE A 128 14.03 -12.04 11.90
CA PHE A 128 13.83 -10.67 12.34
C PHE A 128 13.75 -9.77 11.12
N MET A 129 12.76 -8.87 11.08
CA MET A 129 12.66 -7.83 10.06
C MET A 129 12.24 -6.51 10.72
N MET A 130 12.92 -5.43 10.35
CA MET A 130 12.55 -4.07 10.67
C MET A 130 12.44 -3.26 9.39
N ILE A 131 11.32 -2.60 9.21
CA ILE A 131 11.11 -1.62 8.13
C ILE A 131 10.69 -0.31 8.80
N HIS A 132 11.47 0.73 8.58
CA HIS A 132 11.09 2.10 8.92
C HIS A 132 10.92 2.90 7.64
N ALA A 133 9.81 3.60 7.50
CA ALA A 133 9.50 4.41 6.34
C ALA A 133 8.92 5.76 6.79
N ASN A 134 9.58 6.84 6.40
CA ASN A 134 9.09 8.19 6.59
C ASN A 134 8.82 8.83 5.24
N VAL A 135 7.61 9.38 5.08
CA VAL A 135 7.18 10.16 3.91
C VAL A 135 6.80 11.53 4.39
N GLN A 136 7.60 12.53 4.04
CA GLN A 136 7.27 13.91 4.36
C GLN A 136 7.04 14.73 3.11
N SER A 137 6.07 15.65 3.17
CA SER A 137 5.72 16.50 2.04
C SER A 137 5.35 17.91 2.47
N VAL A 138 5.67 18.87 1.60
CA VAL A 138 5.20 20.25 1.65
C VAL A 138 4.50 20.54 0.33
N GLY A 139 3.24 20.95 0.38
CA GLY A 139 2.46 21.34 -0.77
C GLY A 139 1.95 22.77 -0.61
N ASP A 140 2.27 23.64 -1.57
CA ASP A 140 1.81 25.03 -1.66
C ASP A 140 0.87 25.16 -2.84
N TYR A 141 -0.40 25.48 -2.57
CA TYR A 141 -1.49 25.52 -3.55
C TYR A 141 -2.12 26.90 -3.58
N THR A 142 -2.35 27.43 -4.79
CA THR A 142 -3.04 28.70 -5.04
C THR A 142 -4.25 28.48 -5.93
N GLY A 143 -5.28 29.28 -5.76
CA GLY A 143 -6.49 29.24 -6.59
C GLY A 143 -7.77 29.45 -5.82
N LYS A 144 -8.88 29.00 -6.39
CA LYS A 144 -10.21 29.12 -5.82
C LYS A 144 -10.52 28.02 -4.82
N ASN A 145 -11.13 28.41 -3.70
CA ASN A 145 -11.73 27.49 -2.76
C ASN A 145 -12.87 28.20 -2.01
N SER A 146 -14.02 27.59 -1.92
CA SER A 146 -15.20 28.15 -1.24
C SER A 146 -15.01 28.48 0.25
N ILE A 147 -13.90 28.06 0.86
CA ILE A 147 -13.54 28.46 2.23
C ILE A 147 -12.93 29.86 2.30
N PHE A 148 -12.43 30.40 1.19
CA PHE A 148 -11.84 31.73 1.11
C PHE A 148 -12.91 32.83 0.96
N SER A 149 -12.51 34.09 1.09
CA SER A 149 -13.44 35.23 1.03
C SER A 149 -14.11 35.35 -0.34
N ASP A 150 -15.44 35.44 -0.33
CA ASP A 150 -16.27 35.66 -1.54
C ASP A 150 -16.00 37.03 -2.16
N ASP A 151 -15.61 38.04 -1.36
CA ASP A 151 -15.31 39.41 -1.83
C ASP A 151 -14.19 39.43 -2.89
N TYR A 152 -13.34 38.40 -2.91
CA TYR A 152 -12.20 38.27 -3.82
C TYR A 152 -12.26 36.99 -4.64
N ASP A 153 -13.46 36.61 -5.08
CA ASP A 153 -13.71 35.46 -5.96
C ASP A 153 -13.16 34.13 -5.38
N ASN A 154 -13.21 34.00 -4.06
CA ASN A 154 -12.73 32.85 -3.30
C ASN A 154 -11.25 32.48 -3.59
N GLN A 155 -10.43 33.47 -3.93
CA GLN A 155 -9.01 33.28 -4.19
C GLN A 155 -8.20 33.21 -2.90
N GLY A 156 -7.20 32.31 -2.89
CA GLY A 156 -6.34 32.17 -1.73
C GLY A 156 -5.20 31.19 -1.94
N PHE A 157 -4.57 30.86 -0.83
CA PHE A 157 -3.41 29.98 -0.74
C PHE A 157 -3.60 28.99 0.41
N THR A 158 -3.23 27.74 0.17
CA THR A 158 -3.16 26.69 1.19
C THR A 158 -1.77 26.09 1.21
N ARG A 159 -1.10 26.12 2.37
CA ARG A 159 0.10 25.32 2.65
C ARG A 159 -0.29 24.10 3.47
N ARG A 160 0.08 22.92 2.99
CA ARG A 160 -0.04 21.66 3.73
C ARG A 160 1.33 21.04 3.91
N GLN A 161 1.69 20.76 5.14
CA GLN A 161 2.89 20.03 5.50
C GLN A 161 2.47 18.75 6.24
N GLN A 162 3.07 17.63 5.89
CA GLN A 162 2.71 16.33 6.44
C GLN A 162 3.93 15.42 6.49
N ALA A 163 4.09 14.69 7.57
CA ALA A 163 5.02 13.57 7.68
C ALA A 163 4.25 12.33 8.13
N ASN A 164 4.54 11.19 7.52
CA ASN A 164 4.08 9.88 7.98
C ASN A 164 5.31 9.09 8.38
N ASP A 165 5.41 8.74 9.66
CA ASP A 165 6.53 8.01 10.25
C ASP A 165 6.05 6.62 10.66
N ASN A 166 6.37 5.60 9.86
CA ASN A 166 5.87 4.25 10.00
C ASN A 166 7.00 3.27 10.34
N LEU A 167 6.76 2.42 11.32
CA LEU A 167 7.69 1.38 11.75
C LEU A 167 6.98 0.03 11.79
N LEU A 168 7.58 -0.98 11.17
CA LEU A 168 7.19 -2.38 11.27
C LEU A 168 8.37 -3.18 11.84
N ILE A 169 8.14 -3.92 12.92
CA ILE A 169 9.09 -4.90 13.46
C ILE A 169 8.40 -6.26 13.45
N VAL A 170 9.04 -7.25 12.85
CA VAL A 170 8.57 -8.63 12.79
C VAL A 170 9.59 -9.53 13.47
N ASN A 171 9.13 -10.32 14.43
CA ASN A 171 9.89 -11.41 15.04
C ASN A 171 9.13 -12.71 14.79
N GLN A 172 9.77 -13.68 14.16
CA GLN A 172 9.12 -14.94 13.80
C GLN A 172 10.02 -16.13 14.12
N LEU A 173 9.51 -17.07 14.89
CA LEU A 173 10.12 -18.35 15.16
C LEU A 173 9.30 -19.45 14.49
N MET A 174 9.93 -20.26 13.67
CA MET A 174 9.31 -21.36 12.94
C MET A 174 10.07 -22.64 13.19
N THR A 175 9.36 -23.75 13.27
CA THR A 175 9.98 -25.07 13.35
C THR A 175 9.21 -26.12 12.56
N ASN A 176 9.95 -27.01 11.92
CA ASN A 176 9.42 -28.27 11.39
C ASN A 176 10.19 -29.40 12.07
N TRP A 177 9.50 -30.16 12.91
CA TRP A 177 10.10 -31.18 13.76
C TRP A 177 9.62 -32.57 13.36
N GLY A 178 10.51 -33.37 12.80
CA GLY A 178 10.22 -34.75 12.43
C GLY A 178 10.05 -35.65 13.67
N LEU A 179 8.82 -35.98 14.05
CA LEU A 179 8.50 -36.85 15.18
C LEU A 179 8.78 -38.32 14.88
N THR A 180 8.37 -38.76 13.68
CA THR A 180 8.68 -40.08 13.11
C THR A 180 9.12 -39.91 11.65
N LYS A 181 9.39 -40.99 10.93
CA LYS A 181 9.68 -40.88 9.49
C LYS A 181 8.53 -40.29 8.68
N THR A 182 7.30 -40.52 9.13
CA THR A 182 6.07 -40.11 8.42
C THR A 182 5.33 -38.95 9.09
N LEU A 183 5.60 -38.67 10.36
CA LEU A 183 4.91 -37.67 11.15
C LEU A 183 5.86 -36.51 11.49
N SER A 184 5.47 -35.28 11.19
CA SER A 184 6.16 -34.06 11.60
C SER A 184 5.21 -33.04 12.22
N LEU A 185 5.75 -32.25 13.15
CA LEU A 185 5.13 -31.09 13.74
C LEU A 185 5.61 -29.85 12.99
N ASP A 186 4.69 -29.04 12.46
CA ASP A 186 4.93 -27.69 11.95
C ASP A 186 4.37 -26.69 12.94
N ALA A 187 5.24 -25.92 13.58
CA ALA A 187 4.82 -24.94 14.58
C ALA A 187 5.54 -23.61 14.37
N GLY A 188 4.93 -22.55 14.83
CA GLY A 188 5.53 -21.23 14.76
C GLY A 188 4.78 -20.21 15.57
N ALA A 189 5.49 -19.14 15.91
CA ALA A 189 4.93 -17.96 16.54
C ALA A 189 5.57 -16.71 15.93
N SER A 190 4.80 -15.65 15.78
CA SER A 190 5.32 -14.32 15.45
C SER A 190 4.75 -13.26 16.37
N TYR A 191 5.58 -12.27 16.69
CA TYR A 191 5.19 -11.04 17.35
C TYR A 191 5.60 -9.86 16.49
N ASN A 192 4.61 -9.10 16.04
CA ASN A 192 4.78 -7.99 15.13
C ASN A 192 4.34 -6.70 15.81
N ILE A 193 5.13 -5.65 15.66
CA ILE A 193 4.86 -4.30 16.15
C ILE A 193 4.70 -3.41 14.94
N VAL A 194 3.57 -2.72 14.84
CA VAL A 194 3.31 -1.72 13.81
C VAL A 194 3.09 -0.37 14.48
N LYS A 195 3.83 0.65 14.05
CA LYS A 195 3.60 2.04 14.45
C LYS A 195 3.35 2.87 13.22
N GLY A 196 2.26 3.64 13.25
CA GLY A 196 1.89 4.56 12.18
C GLY A 196 1.63 5.94 12.76
N ASN A 197 2.61 6.84 12.65
CA ASN A 197 2.51 8.16 13.24
C ASN A 197 2.37 9.22 12.15
N GLU A 198 1.54 10.22 12.39
CA GLU A 198 1.51 11.47 11.63
C GLU A 198 1.89 12.62 12.56
N PRO A 199 3.20 12.89 12.71
CA PRO A 199 3.69 13.90 13.62
C PRO A 199 3.56 15.28 12.99
N ASP A 200 2.75 16.15 13.63
CA ASP A 200 2.64 17.58 13.31
C ASP A 200 2.28 17.89 11.84
N ARG A 201 1.18 17.32 11.34
CA ARG A 201 0.59 17.79 10.09
C ARG A 201 0.12 19.22 10.28
N ARG A 202 0.46 20.12 9.34
CA ARG A 202 0.11 21.53 9.37
C ARG A 202 -0.71 21.89 8.15
N ILE A 203 -1.82 22.60 8.37
CA ILE A 203 -2.64 23.17 7.30
C ILE A 203 -2.81 24.64 7.60
N ASN A 204 -2.38 25.48 6.68
CA ASN A 204 -2.48 26.93 6.80
C ASN A 204 -3.16 27.49 5.56
N ASN A 205 -4.21 28.29 5.80
CA ASN A 205 -5.03 28.88 4.75
C ASN A 205 -4.94 30.42 4.82
N ILE A 206 -4.68 31.02 3.68
CA ILE A 206 -4.52 32.45 3.50
C ILE A 206 -5.50 32.87 2.40
N THR A 207 -6.33 33.86 2.65
CA THR A 207 -7.29 34.38 1.66
C THR A 207 -6.80 35.69 1.07
N LYS A 208 -7.19 35.99 -0.17
CA LYS A 208 -6.94 37.27 -0.79
C LYS A 208 -7.68 38.39 -0.01
N ALA A 209 -7.09 39.57 0.03
CA ALA A 209 -7.62 40.78 0.65
C ALA A 209 -7.50 41.96 -0.31
N GLU A 210 -8.01 43.13 0.06
CA GLU A 210 -7.95 44.34 -0.76
C GLU A 210 -6.50 44.70 -1.14
N GLU A 211 -5.62 44.68 -0.11
CA GLU A 211 -4.18 44.82 -0.31
C GLU A 211 -3.48 43.52 0.09
N GLY A 212 -3.02 42.71 -0.90
CA GLY A 212 -2.30 41.48 -0.65
C GLY A 212 -3.20 40.34 -0.14
N TYR A 213 -2.89 39.79 1.04
CA TYR A 213 -3.53 38.60 1.61
C TYR A 213 -3.68 38.74 3.13
N THR A 214 -4.56 37.90 3.71
CA THR A 214 -4.73 37.79 5.16
C THR A 214 -4.90 36.33 5.55
N LEU A 215 -4.51 35.95 6.78
CA LEU A 215 -4.81 34.64 7.33
C LEU A 215 -6.32 34.42 7.38
N LEU A 216 -6.76 33.26 6.93
CA LEU A 216 -8.17 32.91 6.97
C LEU A 216 -8.62 32.80 8.43
N ARG A 217 -9.69 33.50 8.80
CA ARG A 217 -10.24 33.55 10.16
C ARG A 217 -10.98 32.24 10.50
N GLY A 218 -11.31 32.08 11.77
CA GLY A 218 -11.98 30.88 12.26
C GLY A 218 -11.04 29.68 12.39
N ASN A 219 -11.60 28.47 12.39
CA ASN A 219 -10.88 27.20 12.62
C ASN A 219 -10.25 26.65 11.33
N SER A 220 -9.58 27.47 10.55
CA SER A 220 -9.01 27.11 9.25
C SER A 220 -7.50 26.89 9.27
N GLN A 221 -6.88 27.12 10.40
CA GLN A 221 -5.46 26.86 10.65
C GLN A 221 -5.33 25.65 11.59
N GLN A 222 -4.49 24.70 11.26
CA GLN A 222 -4.47 23.43 11.99
C GLN A 222 -3.06 22.89 12.21
N ARG A 223 -2.80 22.36 13.41
CA ARG A 223 -1.73 21.40 13.70
C ARG A 223 -2.36 20.10 14.19
N TYR A 224 -1.87 18.98 13.69
CA TYR A 224 -2.44 17.67 13.93
C TYR A 224 -1.36 16.65 14.21
N PHE A 225 -1.59 15.84 15.24
CA PHE A 225 -0.72 14.75 15.65
C PHE A 225 -1.53 13.47 15.74
N SER A 226 -1.05 12.37 15.20
CA SER A 226 -1.65 11.07 15.45
C SER A 226 -0.60 9.99 15.68
N THR A 227 -1.00 9.01 16.47
CA THR A 227 -0.26 7.78 16.73
C THR A 227 -1.17 6.59 16.49
N LEU A 228 -0.65 5.58 15.81
CA LEU A 228 -1.21 4.25 15.68
C LEU A 228 -0.18 3.27 16.23
N ASP A 229 -0.57 2.50 17.23
CA ASP A 229 0.23 1.42 17.82
C ASP A 229 -0.55 0.11 17.68
N GLU A 230 -0.01 -0.85 16.91
CA GLU A 230 -0.60 -2.18 16.72
C GLU A 230 0.38 -3.26 17.17
N ASP A 231 -0.09 -4.15 18.03
CA ASP A 231 0.55 -5.40 18.39
C ASP A 231 -0.19 -6.56 17.71
N ASP A 232 0.52 -7.39 16.93
CA ASP A 232 -0.05 -8.53 16.20
C ASP A 232 0.72 -9.82 16.56
N ILE A 233 0.07 -10.71 17.29
CA ILE A 233 0.59 -12.02 17.67
C ILE A 233 -0.05 -13.09 16.80
N ASN A 234 0.78 -13.89 16.14
CA ASN A 234 0.32 -15.05 15.38
C ASN A 234 0.96 -16.32 15.92
N VAL A 235 0.17 -17.37 16.06
CA VAL A 235 0.62 -18.70 16.46
C VAL A 235 0.10 -19.75 15.50
N LYS A 236 0.87 -20.78 15.24
CA LYS A 236 0.45 -21.98 14.51
C LYS A 236 1.02 -23.24 15.14
N ALA A 237 0.24 -24.32 15.08
CA ALA A 237 0.69 -25.67 15.40
C ALA A 237 -0.08 -26.67 14.55
N GLY A 238 0.63 -27.53 13.83
CA GLY A 238 0.02 -28.51 12.94
C GLY A 238 0.82 -29.80 12.85
N LEU A 239 0.13 -30.90 12.73
CA LEU A 239 0.71 -32.20 12.45
C LEU A 239 0.60 -32.51 10.96
N ILE A 240 1.68 -32.98 10.36
CA ILE A 240 1.76 -33.40 8.98
C ILE A 240 2.08 -34.89 8.96
N TYR A 241 1.13 -35.70 8.50
CA TYR A 241 1.31 -37.13 8.34
C TYR A 241 1.50 -37.46 6.85
N ARG A 242 2.67 -37.98 6.48
CA ARG A 242 2.96 -38.46 5.13
C ARG A 242 2.38 -39.86 4.97
N LEU A 243 1.57 -40.04 3.91
CA LEU A 243 0.85 -41.30 3.70
C LEU A 243 1.75 -42.43 3.21
N LYS A 244 2.90 -42.10 2.59
CA LYS A 244 3.91 -43.05 2.13
C LYS A 244 5.30 -42.57 2.52
N ASP A 245 6.17 -43.52 2.89
CA ASP A 245 7.55 -43.25 3.35
C ASP A 245 8.50 -43.06 2.13
N ASN A 246 8.04 -42.34 1.11
CA ASN A 246 8.85 -42.04 -0.07
C ASN A 246 8.97 -40.53 -0.24
N VAL A 247 10.21 -40.02 -0.36
CA VAL A 247 10.52 -38.59 -0.49
C VAL A 247 9.92 -37.96 -1.75
N GLU A 248 9.64 -38.74 -2.80
CA GLU A 248 9.08 -38.27 -4.06
C GLU A 248 7.54 -38.13 -4.02
N GLU A 249 6.87 -38.69 -3.01
CA GLU A 249 5.42 -38.65 -2.91
C GLU A 249 4.95 -37.48 -2.04
N ILE A 250 4.07 -36.67 -2.62
CA ILE A 250 3.49 -35.48 -1.97
C ILE A 250 2.24 -35.77 -1.14
N SER A 251 1.82 -37.05 -1.07
CA SER A 251 0.60 -37.42 -0.36
C SER A 251 0.73 -37.24 1.16
N ASN A 252 -0.10 -36.39 1.75
CA ASN A 252 -0.06 -36.09 3.18
C ASN A 252 -1.43 -35.65 3.70
N ILE A 253 -1.61 -35.76 5.01
CA ILE A 253 -2.73 -35.19 5.76
C ILE A 253 -2.14 -34.18 6.74
N ARG A 254 -2.77 -33.01 6.84
CA ARG A 254 -2.42 -31.95 7.77
C ARG A 254 -3.60 -31.61 8.64
N LEU A 255 -3.36 -31.51 9.92
CA LEU A 255 -4.34 -31.06 10.92
C LEU A 255 -3.67 -30.00 11.76
N GLY A 256 -4.34 -28.93 12.05
CA GLY A 256 -3.70 -27.90 12.86
C GLY A 256 -4.63 -26.79 13.33
N TYR A 257 -4.01 -25.93 14.09
CA TYR A 257 -4.58 -24.73 14.67
C TYR A 257 -3.73 -23.52 14.27
N THR A 258 -4.41 -22.38 14.01
CA THR A 258 -3.76 -21.06 13.94
C THR A 258 -4.56 -20.05 14.77
N GLY A 259 -3.84 -19.17 15.48
CA GLY A 259 -4.43 -18.05 16.21
C GLY A 259 -3.81 -16.74 15.75
N ARG A 260 -4.63 -15.70 15.64
CA ARG A 260 -4.17 -14.34 15.39
C ARG A 260 -4.85 -13.38 16.37
N PHE A 261 -4.04 -12.58 17.07
CA PHE A 261 -4.46 -11.66 18.11
C PHE A 261 -3.86 -10.30 17.82
N VAL A 262 -4.73 -9.33 17.55
CA VAL A 262 -4.33 -7.96 17.19
C VAL A 262 -4.95 -6.99 18.18
N ASP A 263 -4.15 -6.06 18.67
CA ASP A 263 -4.56 -4.92 19.47
C ASP A 263 -4.05 -3.64 18.76
N ASP A 264 -4.97 -2.85 18.21
CA ASP A 264 -4.71 -1.63 17.44
C ASP A 264 -5.29 -0.44 18.20
N ASN A 265 -4.43 0.49 18.59
CA ASN A 265 -4.76 1.68 19.35
C ASN A 265 -4.39 2.94 18.56
N PHE A 266 -5.39 3.75 18.25
CA PHE A 266 -5.23 5.03 17.56
C PHE A 266 -5.62 6.20 18.46
N LYS A 267 -4.78 7.23 18.42
CA LYS A 267 -5.07 8.53 19.03
C LYS A 267 -4.69 9.64 18.07
N ALA A 268 -5.59 10.62 17.90
CA ALA A 268 -5.31 11.85 17.19
C ALA A 268 -5.58 13.07 18.08
N THR A 269 -4.70 14.06 18.01
CA THR A 269 -4.86 15.36 18.67
C THR A 269 -4.81 16.44 17.61
N GLU A 270 -5.88 17.21 17.50
CA GLU A 270 -6.01 18.33 16.58
C GLU A 270 -6.02 19.65 17.36
N TYR A 271 -5.10 20.54 17.00
CA TYR A 271 -5.07 21.92 17.49
C TYR A 271 -5.57 22.84 16.38
N ASN A 272 -6.77 23.38 16.53
CA ASN A 272 -7.32 24.39 15.65
C ASN A 272 -6.89 25.77 16.16
N LEU A 273 -6.24 26.54 15.30
CA LEU A 273 -5.75 27.88 15.60
C LEU A 273 -6.77 28.89 15.07
N THR A 274 -7.62 29.40 15.97
CA THR A 274 -8.70 30.33 15.62
C THR A 274 -8.17 31.75 15.61
N VAL A 275 -8.06 32.37 14.43
CA VAL A 275 -7.64 33.76 14.26
C VAL A 275 -8.84 34.68 14.34
N GLY A 276 -8.81 35.63 15.29
CA GLY A 276 -9.86 36.63 15.48
C GLY A 276 -9.62 37.96 14.77
N HIS A 277 -8.37 38.24 14.41
CA HIS A 277 -7.94 39.53 13.87
C HIS A 277 -7.45 39.43 12.42
N ALA A 278 -7.58 40.51 11.66
CA ALA A 278 -6.99 40.60 10.35
C ALA A 278 -5.46 40.64 10.43
N SER A 279 -4.78 39.95 9.52
CA SER A 279 -3.34 40.03 9.33
C SER A 279 -3.05 40.67 7.97
N SER A 280 -1.91 41.32 7.83
CA SER A 280 -1.47 41.87 6.54
C SER A 280 -0.30 41.05 6.03
N ILE A 281 -0.49 40.39 4.89
CA ILE A 281 0.51 39.62 4.17
C ILE A 281 0.65 40.24 2.78
N PRO A 282 1.67 41.09 2.55
CA PRO A 282 1.79 41.81 1.29
C PRO A 282 2.00 40.89 0.08
N SER A 283 2.71 39.78 0.25
CA SER A 283 3.03 38.82 -0.81
C SER A 283 3.15 37.41 -0.28
N LEU A 284 2.73 36.42 -1.09
CA LEU A 284 2.91 34.98 -0.79
C LEU A 284 4.37 34.51 -1.00
N ASP A 285 5.20 35.29 -1.65
CA ASP A 285 6.60 34.93 -1.91
C ASP A 285 7.50 35.13 -0.68
N ASN A 286 7.11 36.00 0.24
CA ASN A 286 7.95 36.40 1.36
C ASN A 286 7.09 36.66 2.63
N PHE A 287 6.50 35.62 3.19
CA PHE A 287 5.76 35.68 4.46
C PHE A 287 6.24 34.59 5.40
N SER A 288 6.10 34.82 6.71
CA SER A 288 6.41 33.87 7.77
C SER A 288 5.16 33.62 8.61
N LEU A 289 4.76 32.34 8.73
CA LEU A 289 3.68 31.93 9.63
C LEU A 289 4.11 31.99 11.09
N ASP A 290 5.39 31.77 11.39
CA ASP A 290 5.94 31.84 12.74
C ASP A 290 5.88 33.26 13.34
N ASP A 291 5.81 34.32 12.51
CA ASP A 291 5.63 35.70 12.96
C ASP A 291 4.23 35.92 13.55
N TYR A 292 3.23 35.18 13.08
CA TYR A 292 1.85 35.28 13.56
C TYR A 292 1.53 34.30 14.69
N TYR A 293 2.08 33.07 14.64
CA TYR A 293 1.77 32.01 15.60
C TYR A 293 2.93 31.81 16.57
N ASN A 294 2.88 32.55 17.67
CA ASN A 294 3.89 32.52 18.73
C ASN A 294 3.23 32.74 20.10
N GLN A 295 4.00 32.56 21.19
CA GLN A 295 3.50 32.70 22.55
C GLN A 295 2.98 34.10 22.84
N GLN A 296 3.61 35.15 22.31
CA GLN A 296 3.17 36.54 22.55
C GLN A 296 1.77 36.79 21.98
N ASN A 297 1.53 36.36 20.76
CA ASN A 297 0.26 36.52 20.08
C ASN A 297 -0.84 35.64 20.71
N LEU A 298 -0.50 34.45 21.20
CA LEU A 298 -1.41 33.60 21.96
C LEU A 298 -1.80 34.29 23.28
N SER A 299 -0.82 34.78 24.05
CA SER A 299 -1.05 35.44 25.33
C SER A 299 -1.84 36.76 25.21
N SER A 300 -1.71 37.45 24.07
CA SER A 300 -2.48 38.67 23.79
C SER A 300 -3.92 38.39 23.29
N GLY A 301 -4.27 37.12 23.04
CA GLY A 301 -5.58 36.75 22.49
C GLY A 301 -5.73 37.06 20.98
N TRP A 302 -4.62 37.31 20.25
CA TRP A 302 -4.67 37.56 18.82
C TRP A 302 -5.15 36.30 18.07
N PHE A 303 -4.82 35.12 18.58
CA PHE A 303 -5.44 33.84 18.19
C PHE A 303 -5.71 33.01 19.44
N ALA A 304 -6.60 32.03 19.30
CA ALA A 304 -6.90 31.02 20.32
C ALA A 304 -6.59 29.64 19.80
N VAL A 305 -6.27 28.71 20.69
CA VAL A 305 -6.04 27.31 20.40
C VAL A 305 -7.20 26.48 20.95
N GLN A 306 -7.81 25.66 20.12
CA GLN A 306 -8.81 24.66 20.52
C GLN A 306 -8.24 23.27 20.28
N LYS A 307 -8.16 22.47 21.33
CA LYS A 307 -7.68 21.09 21.29
C LYS A 307 -8.84 20.11 21.19
N ASN A 308 -8.77 19.23 20.21
CA ASN A 308 -9.71 18.11 20.05
C ASN A 308 -8.92 16.80 20.07
N ILE A 309 -9.45 15.79 20.74
CA ILE A 309 -8.83 14.47 20.83
C ILE A 309 -9.81 13.44 20.31
N ASP A 310 -9.39 12.67 19.30
CA ASP A 310 -10.11 11.52 18.77
C ASP A 310 -9.35 10.25 19.09
N LYS A 311 -10.06 9.18 19.46
CA LYS A 311 -9.50 7.89 19.79
C LYS A 311 -10.36 6.78 19.23
N TYR A 312 -9.71 5.71 18.80
CA TYR A 312 -10.35 4.41 18.62
C TYR A 312 -9.37 3.28 18.96
N SER A 313 -9.91 2.12 19.30
CA SER A 313 -9.17 0.87 19.40
C SER A 313 -9.89 -0.23 18.65
N VAL A 314 -9.13 -1.16 18.08
CA VAL A 314 -9.65 -2.35 17.41
C VAL A 314 -8.92 -3.57 17.95
N THR A 315 -9.64 -4.40 18.68
CA THR A 315 -9.15 -5.71 19.12
C THR A 315 -9.69 -6.77 18.16
N LYS A 316 -8.82 -7.66 17.65
CA LYS A 316 -9.20 -8.73 16.73
C LYS A 316 -8.63 -10.05 17.20
N ASN A 317 -9.53 -11.00 17.48
CA ASN A 317 -9.18 -12.37 17.86
C ASN A 317 -9.70 -13.34 16.80
N ILE A 318 -8.80 -14.13 16.21
CA ILE A 318 -9.16 -15.13 15.22
C ILE A 318 -8.59 -16.48 15.67
N HIS A 319 -9.47 -17.42 15.95
CA HIS A 319 -9.13 -18.81 16.25
C HIS A 319 -9.49 -19.68 15.06
N SER A 320 -8.55 -20.47 14.57
CA SER A 320 -8.74 -21.30 13.40
C SER A 320 -8.34 -22.74 13.64
N ALA A 321 -9.16 -23.67 13.21
CA ALA A 321 -8.81 -25.08 13.10
C ALA A 321 -8.88 -25.50 11.62
N TYR A 322 -7.94 -26.33 11.17
CA TYR A 322 -7.95 -26.78 9.78
C TYR A 322 -7.60 -28.26 9.64
N ALA A 323 -8.16 -28.86 8.60
CA ALA A 323 -7.82 -30.18 8.11
C ALA A 323 -7.61 -30.12 6.60
N GLU A 324 -6.52 -30.70 6.13
CA GLU A 324 -6.16 -30.70 4.72
C GLU A 324 -5.58 -32.07 4.34
N ALA A 325 -5.96 -32.58 3.17
CA ALA A 325 -5.40 -33.79 2.61
C ALA A 325 -4.92 -33.53 1.17
N THR A 326 -3.66 -33.84 0.92
CA THR A 326 -3.12 -33.90 -0.44
C THR A 326 -2.89 -35.36 -0.80
N TYR A 327 -3.42 -35.80 -1.95
CA TYR A 327 -3.26 -37.16 -2.42
C TYR A 327 -2.89 -37.19 -3.90
N GLN A 328 -1.82 -37.90 -4.22
CA GLN A 328 -1.39 -38.19 -5.56
C GLN A 328 -1.86 -39.59 -5.98
N PHE A 329 -2.98 -39.63 -6.73
CA PHE A 329 -3.54 -40.90 -7.22
C PHE A 329 -2.63 -41.59 -8.23
N THR A 330 -2.02 -40.79 -9.09
CA THR A 330 -1.05 -41.21 -10.12
C THR A 330 -0.05 -40.08 -10.32
N PRO A 331 1.06 -40.26 -11.05
CA PRO A 331 1.96 -39.15 -11.41
C PRO A 331 1.25 -38.00 -12.15
N ARG A 332 0.07 -38.27 -12.71
CA ARG A 332 -0.72 -37.27 -13.45
C ARG A 332 -1.76 -36.54 -12.59
N TRP A 333 -2.33 -37.21 -11.57
CA TRP A 333 -3.44 -36.69 -10.79
C TRP A 333 -3.03 -36.39 -9.36
N ILE A 334 -3.14 -35.12 -8.98
CA ILE A 334 -2.92 -34.63 -7.62
C ILE A 334 -4.18 -33.89 -7.19
N VAL A 335 -4.72 -34.28 -6.06
CA VAL A 335 -5.89 -33.65 -5.43
C VAL A 335 -5.48 -33.12 -4.06
N ASN A 336 -5.88 -31.89 -3.76
CA ASN A 336 -5.79 -31.30 -2.43
C ASN A 336 -7.18 -30.85 -2.01
N VAL A 337 -7.66 -31.31 -0.88
CA VAL A 337 -8.93 -30.91 -0.27
C VAL A 337 -8.66 -30.38 1.13
N GLY A 338 -9.31 -29.31 1.49
CA GLY A 338 -9.15 -28.69 2.80
C GLY A 338 -10.46 -28.13 3.33
N MET A 339 -10.54 -28.07 4.65
CA MET A 339 -11.55 -27.35 5.40
C MET A 339 -10.87 -26.57 6.51
N LYS A 340 -11.14 -25.27 6.56
CA LYS A 340 -10.72 -24.41 7.67
C LYS A 340 -11.95 -23.81 8.33
N TYR A 341 -11.98 -23.82 9.64
CA TYR A 341 -12.98 -23.15 10.45
C TYR A 341 -12.31 -21.97 11.15
N ASP A 342 -12.84 -20.77 10.99
CA ASP A 342 -12.39 -19.56 11.64
C ASP A 342 -13.50 -19.01 12.53
N ASN A 343 -13.23 -18.85 13.83
CA ASN A 343 -14.03 -18.05 14.75
C ASN A 343 -13.39 -16.68 14.84
N VAL A 344 -14.11 -15.65 14.41
CA VAL A 344 -13.65 -14.26 14.33
C VAL A 344 -14.42 -13.40 15.31
N ASP A 345 -13.69 -12.69 16.15
CA ASP A 345 -14.20 -11.68 17.09
C ASP A 345 -13.43 -10.37 16.89
N ILE A 346 -14.11 -9.30 16.50
CA ILE A 346 -13.56 -7.95 16.33
C ILE A 346 -14.38 -7.01 17.21
N GLN A 347 -13.71 -6.35 18.14
CA GLN A 347 -14.25 -5.27 18.98
C GLN A 347 -13.68 -3.95 18.50
N VAL A 348 -14.55 -2.96 18.27
CA VAL A 348 -14.18 -1.58 17.91
C VAL A 348 -14.77 -0.66 18.95
N ASP A 349 -13.92 0.07 19.67
CA ASP A 349 -14.34 1.10 20.62
C ASP A 349 -13.84 2.46 20.12
N TYR A 350 -14.68 3.50 20.15
CA TYR A 350 -14.31 4.80 19.63
C TYR A 350 -14.90 5.96 20.45
N ASN A 351 -14.13 7.03 20.51
CA ASN A 351 -14.56 8.32 21.04
C ASN A 351 -14.00 9.42 20.11
N VAL A 352 -14.86 9.95 19.24
CA VAL A 352 -14.49 10.85 18.16
C VAL A 352 -15.36 12.10 18.14
N ASN A 353 -14.74 13.27 17.98
CA ASN A 353 -15.41 14.57 18.02
C ASN A 353 -16.08 14.91 16.68
N LYS A 354 -15.44 14.60 15.56
CA LYS A 354 -15.94 14.94 14.21
C LYS A 354 -16.65 13.77 13.56
N GLY A 355 -17.96 13.91 13.40
CA GLY A 355 -18.79 12.95 12.67
C GLY A 355 -19.20 11.71 13.46
N GLY A 356 -18.98 11.71 14.75
CA GLY A 356 -19.34 10.60 15.63
C GLY A 356 -19.64 11.05 17.05
N SER A 357 -19.79 10.06 17.89
CA SER A 357 -19.93 10.13 19.33
C SER A 357 -19.04 9.05 19.94
N GLU A 358 -19.10 8.87 21.21
CA GLU A 358 -18.57 7.68 21.87
C GLU A 358 -19.45 6.47 21.54
N GLY A 359 -18.84 5.34 21.23
CA GLY A 359 -19.57 4.12 20.89
C GLY A 359 -18.68 2.90 20.76
N SER A 360 -19.33 1.79 20.54
CA SER A 360 -18.70 0.48 20.40
C SER A 360 -19.44 -0.35 19.35
N ASN A 361 -18.73 -1.17 18.61
CA ASN A 361 -19.30 -2.15 17.69
C ASN A 361 -18.52 -3.46 17.74
N THR A 362 -19.23 -4.58 17.54
CA THR A 362 -18.64 -5.91 17.58
C THR A 362 -19.02 -6.70 16.35
N ILE A 363 -18.05 -7.37 15.72
CA ILE A 363 -18.25 -8.33 14.65
C ILE A 363 -17.87 -9.71 15.19
N GLN A 364 -18.86 -10.58 15.43
CA GLN A 364 -18.66 -11.96 15.79
C GLN A 364 -19.19 -12.86 14.67
N LYS A 365 -18.33 -13.66 14.08
CA LYS A 365 -18.72 -14.51 12.95
C LYS A 365 -17.85 -15.75 12.83
N ASP A 366 -18.54 -16.88 12.58
CA ASP A 366 -17.92 -18.14 12.24
C ASP A 366 -17.86 -18.33 10.72
N PHE A 367 -16.72 -18.79 10.23
CA PHE A 367 -16.52 -19.07 8.82
C PHE A 367 -16.10 -20.52 8.60
N PHE A 368 -16.85 -21.21 7.75
CA PHE A 368 -16.48 -22.51 7.20
C PHE A 368 -15.90 -22.30 5.80
N LEU A 369 -14.64 -22.69 5.61
CA LEU A 369 -13.82 -22.34 4.45
C LEU A 369 -13.34 -23.60 3.74
N PRO A 370 -14.19 -24.26 2.94
CA PRO A 370 -13.78 -25.40 2.11
C PRO A 370 -12.84 -24.94 0.98
N SER A 371 -11.91 -25.83 0.61
CA SER A 371 -11.04 -25.65 -0.54
C SER A 371 -10.82 -26.96 -1.29
N LEU A 372 -10.72 -26.86 -2.60
CA LEU A 372 -10.40 -27.95 -3.52
C LEU A 372 -9.37 -27.44 -4.52
N ASN A 373 -8.27 -28.18 -4.67
CA ASN A 373 -7.32 -27.97 -5.74
C ASN A 373 -7.09 -29.31 -6.46
N LEU A 374 -7.28 -29.31 -7.76
CA LEU A 374 -7.09 -30.45 -8.62
C LEU A 374 -6.01 -30.09 -9.65
N LYS A 375 -4.96 -30.89 -9.74
CA LYS A 375 -3.95 -30.78 -10.79
C LYS A 375 -3.95 -32.05 -11.63
N TYR A 376 -4.01 -31.86 -12.94
CA TYR A 376 -3.91 -32.92 -13.93
C TYR A 376 -2.79 -32.64 -14.92
N ASN A 377 -1.76 -33.46 -14.94
CA ASN A 377 -0.67 -33.42 -15.91
C ASN A 377 -1.09 -34.23 -17.15
N LEU A 378 -1.59 -33.54 -18.20
CA LEU A 378 -1.96 -34.18 -19.46
C LEU A 378 -0.74 -34.83 -20.12
N SER A 379 0.42 -34.16 -20.01
CA SER A 379 1.73 -34.63 -20.44
C SER A 379 2.82 -33.95 -19.60
N GLU A 380 4.09 -34.24 -19.86
CA GLU A 380 5.24 -33.57 -19.24
C GLU A 380 5.24 -32.05 -19.51
N LYS A 381 4.59 -31.59 -20.57
CA LYS A 381 4.55 -30.19 -21.00
C LYS A 381 3.23 -29.49 -20.73
N HIS A 382 2.15 -30.23 -20.51
CA HIS A 382 0.81 -29.68 -20.33
C HIS A 382 0.24 -30.04 -18.97
N SER A 383 -0.25 -29.03 -18.22
CA SER A 383 -0.99 -29.25 -16.99
C SER A 383 -2.28 -28.44 -16.95
N LEU A 384 -3.33 -29.02 -16.36
CA LEU A 384 -4.57 -28.36 -15.99
C LEU A 384 -4.64 -28.26 -14.47
N ARG A 385 -5.17 -27.14 -13.97
CA ARG A 385 -5.44 -26.93 -12.56
C ARG A 385 -6.82 -26.35 -12.38
N LEU A 386 -7.59 -26.94 -11.48
CA LEU A 386 -8.88 -26.40 -11.03
C LEU A 386 -8.76 -26.07 -9.54
N GLY A 387 -9.05 -24.83 -9.19
CA GLY A 387 -9.16 -24.36 -7.82
C GLY A 387 -10.60 -23.97 -7.52
N ALA A 388 -11.11 -24.36 -6.36
CA ALA A 388 -12.38 -23.86 -5.83
C ALA A 388 -12.24 -23.61 -4.34
N SER A 389 -12.67 -22.45 -3.84
CA SER A 389 -12.55 -22.12 -2.43
C SER A 389 -13.60 -21.13 -1.96
N LYS A 390 -13.93 -21.21 -0.68
CA LYS A 390 -14.60 -20.13 0.04
C LYS A 390 -13.57 -19.41 0.90
N THR A 391 -13.55 -18.07 0.85
CA THR A 391 -12.75 -17.18 1.68
C THR A 391 -13.62 -16.04 2.22
N TYR A 392 -13.08 -15.18 3.06
CA TYR A 392 -13.78 -13.99 3.55
C TYR A 392 -12.86 -12.77 3.52
N THR A 393 -13.47 -11.58 3.62
CA THR A 393 -12.78 -10.30 3.80
C THR A 393 -13.34 -9.60 5.03
N LEU A 394 -12.47 -9.23 5.96
CA LEU A 394 -12.83 -8.43 7.12
C LEU A 394 -12.62 -6.95 6.80
N PRO A 395 -13.45 -6.05 7.35
CA PRO A 395 -13.16 -4.61 7.30
C PRO A 395 -11.81 -4.30 7.95
N GLN A 396 -11.09 -3.33 7.40
CA GLN A 396 -9.87 -2.81 8.00
C GLN A 396 -10.20 -1.88 9.18
N ALA A 397 -9.26 -1.68 10.10
CA ALA A 397 -9.44 -0.80 11.26
C ALA A 397 -9.90 0.62 10.84
N LYS A 398 -9.27 1.20 9.83
CA LYS A 398 -9.65 2.52 9.29
C LYS A 398 -11.03 2.53 8.63
N GLU A 399 -11.47 1.43 8.03
CA GLU A 399 -12.78 1.35 7.36
C GLU A 399 -13.92 1.27 8.36
N ILE A 400 -13.70 0.57 9.49
CA ILE A 400 -14.72 0.32 10.51
C ILE A 400 -14.77 1.38 11.62
N SER A 401 -13.70 2.18 11.79
CA SER A 401 -13.64 3.23 12.82
C SER A 401 -14.22 4.54 12.28
N PRO A 402 -15.26 5.15 12.93
CA PRO A 402 -15.96 6.33 12.41
C PRO A 402 -15.16 7.63 12.54
N TYR A 403 -13.85 7.54 12.59
CA TYR A 403 -12.92 8.65 12.65
C TYR A 403 -12.85 9.38 11.31
N ARG A 404 -12.89 10.74 11.34
CA ARG A 404 -12.79 11.59 10.14
C ARG A 404 -11.36 12.07 9.93
N TYR A 405 -10.74 11.62 8.84
CA TYR A 405 -9.43 12.06 8.38
C TYR A 405 -9.55 13.18 7.34
N VAL A 406 -8.80 14.29 7.54
CA VAL A 406 -8.77 15.42 6.61
C VAL A 406 -7.68 15.23 5.57
N GLY A 407 -8.07 14.92 4.34
CA GLY A 407 -7.18 14.77 3.19
C GLY A 407 -6.89 16.08 2.46
N VAL A 408 -5.96 16.06 1.50
CA VAL A 408 -5.67 17.22 0.63
C VAL A 408 -6.82 17.47 -0.33
N ASN A 409 -7.31 16.43 -0.98
CA ASN A 409 -8.40 16.50 -1.95
C ASN A 409 -9.73 16.07 -1.32
N PHE A 410 -9.76 14.89 -0.69
CA PHE A 410 -10.96 14.32 -0.10
C PHE A 410 -10.75 14.07 1.39
N ASN A 411 -11.75 14.39 2.19
CA ASN A 411 -11.85 13.87 3.54
C ASN A 411 -12.34 12.43 3.50
N SER A 412 -12.03 11.63 4.51
CA SER A 412 -12.53 10.26 4.62
C SER A 412 -13.00 9.95 6.03
N GLN A 413 -14.00 9.07 6.17
CA GLN A 413 -14.55 8.63 7.44
C GLN A 413 -14.92 7.16 7.36
N GLY A 414 -14.54 6.37 8.38
CA GLY A 414 -14.92 4.98 8.48
C GLY A 414 -16.41 4.80 8.84
N ASN A 415 -16.91 3.56 8.72
CA ASN A 415 -18.29 3.17 8.99
C ASN A 415 -18.31 1.96 9.92
N ALA A 416 -18.72 2.16 11.16
CA ALA A 416 -18.79 1.11 12.18
C ALA A 416 -19.78 -0.02 11.86
N ASN A 417 -20.70 0.18 10.92
CA ASN A 417 -21.74 -0.80 10.56
C ASN A 417 -21.34 -1.78 9.46
N LEU A 418 -20.06 -1.77 9.03
CA LEU A 418 -19.58 -2.68 8.00
C LEU A 418 -19.68 -4.14 8.43
N LYS A 419 -20.06 -4.99 7.46
CA LYS A 419 -20.15 -6.44 7.62
C LYS A 419 -19.02 -7.12 6.83
N PRO A 420 -18.47 -8.23 7.33
CA PRO A 420 -17.52 -9.04 6.56
C PRO A 420 -18.12 -9.56 5.26
N SER A 421 -17.29 -9.66 4.21
CA SER A 421 -17.68 -10.25 2.94
C SER A 421 -17.37 -11.76 2.92
N ASP A 422 -18.25 -12.56 2.33
CA ASP A 422 -17.97 -13.96 1.97
C ASP A 422 -17.63 -14.06 0.48
N ASN A 423 -16.51 -14.70 0.14
CA ASN A 423 -16.01 -14.82 -1.22
C ASN A 423 -15.98 -16.29 -1.67
N TYR A 424 -16.63 -16.60 -2.80
CA TYR A 424 -16.60 -17.90 -3.44
C TYR A 424 -15.79 -17.79 -4.73
N ASN A 425 -14.74 -18.58 -4.85
CA ASN A 425 -13.75 -18.49 -5.91
C ASN A 425 -13.69 -19.80 -6.68
N VAL A 426 -13.61 -19.72 -8.01
CA VAL A 426 -13.34 -20.84 -8.91
C VAL A 426 -12.35 -20.38 -9.98
N ASP A 427 -11.27 -21.14 -10.14
CA ASP A 427 -10.19 -20.85 -11.08
C ASP A 427 -9.90 -22.10 -11.91
N LEU A 428 -9.78 -21.93 -13.22
CA LEU A 428 -9.33 -22.97 -14.14
C LEU A 428 -8.11 -22.46 -14.89
N LYS A 429 -7.00 -23.17 -14.76
CA LYS A 429 -5.72 -22.79 -15.38
C LYS A 429 -5.19 -23.92 -16.24
N TRP A 430 -4.77 -23.60 -17.47
CA TRP A 430 -4.00 -24.44 -18.36
C TRP A 430 -2.60 -23.86 -18.55
N ASP A 431 -1.57 -24.70 -18.32
CA ASP A 431 -0.17 -24.36 -18.55
C ASP A 431 0.40 -25.27 -19.63
N PHE A 432 1.12 -24.66 -20.58
CA PHE A 432 1.93 -25.33 -21.57
C PHE A 432 3.39 -24.84 -21.47
N ASN A 433 4.30 -25.74 -21.17
CA ASN A 433 5.74 -25.49 -21.04
C ASN A 433 6.46 -26.18 -22.22
N PRO A 434 6.63 -25.52 -23.37
CA PRO A 434 7.36 -26.09 -24.51
C PRO A 434 8.78 -26.50 -24.13
N THR A 435 9.44 -25.67 -23.33
CA THR A 435 10.77 -25.90 -22.75
C THR A 435 10.74 -25.45 -21.27
N PRO A 436 11.77 -25.78 -20.45
CA PRO A 436 11.83 -25.33 -19.04
C PRO A 436 11.85 -23.82 -18.85
N THR A 437 12.13 -23.03 -19.89
CA THR A 437 12.21 -21.56 -19.84
C THR A 437 11.11 -20.87 -20.62
N GLU A 438 10.17 -21.61 -21.19
CA GLU A 438 9.03 -21.08 -21.95
C GLU A 438 7.71 -21.52 -21.32
N LEU A 439 6.72 -20.64 -21.37
CA LEU A 439 5.41 -20.86 -20.81
C LEU A 439 4.34 -20.21 -21.69
N ILE A 440 3.25 -20.92 -21.92
CA ILE A 440 1.97 -20.35 -22.33
C ILE A 440 0.95 -20.77 -21.29
N SER A 441 0.30 -19.82 -20.66
CA SER A 441 -0.69 -20.08 -19.62
C SER A 441 -2.00 -19.34 -19.93
N LEU A 442 -3.11 -20.01 -19.72
CA LEU A 442 -4.45 -19.44 -19.80
C LEU A 442 -5.19 -19.75 -18.51
N THR A 443 -5.69 -18.70 -17.85
CA THR A 443 -6.49 -18.83 -16.64
C THR A 443 -7.85 -18.18 -16.86
N ALA A 444 -8.93 -18.89 -16.53
CA ALA A 444 -10.26 -18.32 -16.37
C ALA A 444 -10.65 -18.37 -14.91
N PHE A 445 -11.22 -17.29 -14.40
CA PHE A 445 -11.64 -17.21 -13.00
C PHE A 445 -13.04 -16.64 -12.85
N TYR A 446 -13.71 -17.06 -11.79
CA TYR A 446 -15.01 -16.56 -11.36
C TYR A 446 -15.02 -16.37 -9.85
N LYS A 447 -15.50 -15.22 -9.39
CA LYS A 447 -15.67 -14.91 -7.98
C LYS A 447 -17.05 -14.34 -7.72
N LEU A 448 -17.72 -14.86 -6.70
CA LEU A 448 -18.96 -14.30 -6.14
C LEU A 448 -18.63 -13.75 -4.76
N ILE A 449 -18.86 -12.46 -4.55
CA ILE A 449 -18.63 -11.75 -3.29
C ILE A 449 -20.00 -11.40 -2.71
N LYS A 450 -20.30 -11.89 -1.51
CA LYS A 450 -21.46 -11.44 -0.72
C LYS A 450 -21.05 -10.28 0.18
N ASN A 451 -21.92 -9.28 0.32
CA ASN A 451 -21.67 -8.05 1.07
C ASN A 451 -20.34 -7.36 0.67
N PRO A 452 -20.09 -7.06 -0.61
CA PRO A 452 -18.87 -6.40 -1.02
C PRO A 452 -18.73 -5.04 -0.34
N ILE A 453 -17.55 -4.78 0.26
CA ILE A 453 -17.19 -3.48 0.83
C ILE A 453 -16.57 -2.64 -0.27
N SER A 454 -17.01 -1.39 -0.44
CA SER A 454 -16.41 -0.43 -1.36
C SER A 454 -16.39 0.96 -0.77
N ARG A 455 -15.47 1.77 -1.26
CA ARG A 455 -15.40 3.19 -0.94
C ARG A 455 -16.47 3.94 -1.73
N ILE A 456 -17.22 4.75 -1.02
CA ILE A 456 -18.29 5.59 -1.55
C ILE A 456 -18.01 7.06 -1.28
N GLU A 457 -18.62 7.95 -2.04
CA GLU A 457 -18.68 9.37 -1.70
C GLU A 457 -20.04 9.71 -1.11
N VAL A 458 -20.03 10.25 0.10
CA VAL A 458 -21.23 10.65 0.83
C VAL A 458 -21.55 12.11 0.51
N ALA A 459 -22.77 12.37 0.04
CA ALA A 459 -23.25 13.72 -0.19
C ALA A 459 -23.43 14.48 1.12
N SER A 460 -22.58 15.47 1.32
CA SER A 460 -22.65 16.41 2.44
C SER A 460 -22.14 17.78 1.98
N ALA A 461 -22.34 18.82 2.76
CA ALA A 461 -21.91 20.18 2.43
C ALA A 461 -20.40 20.28 2.08
N GLY A 462 -19.58 19.37 2.55
CA GLY A 462 -18.14 19.32 2.23
C GLY A 462 -17.68 18.07 1.49
N GLY A 463 -18.57 17.12 1.13
CA GLY A 463 -18.25 15.83 0.54
C GLY A 463 -17.20 15.05 1.35
N TYR A 464 -17.38 13.78 1.59
CA TYR A 464 -16.33 12.93 2.15
C TYR A 464 -16.46 11.51 1.63
N LEU A 465 -15.35 10.80 1.58
CA LEU A 465 -15.31 9.38 1.23
C LEU A 465 -15.61 8.54 2.47
N SER A 466 -16.40 7.49 2.31
CA SER A 466 -16.70 6.51 3.35
C SER A 466 -16.68 5.11 2.77
N TYR A 467 -17.06 4.13 3.56
CA TYR A 467 -17.09 2.72 3.18
C TYR A 467 -18.47 2.13 3.44
N GLU A 468 -18.95 1.29 2.53
CA GLU A 468 -20.26 0.65 2.67
C GLU A 468 -20.27 -0.75 2.05
N ASN A 469 -21.11 -1.64 2.58
CA ASN A 469 -21.47 -2.87 1.87
C ASN A 469 -22.47 -2.49 0.76
N ILE A 470 -21.98 -2.25 -0.44
CA ILE A 470 -22.70 -1.60 -1.55
C ILE A 470 -23.80 -2.45 -2.18
N ALA A 471 -23.78 -3.76 -1.94
CA ALA A 471 -24.75 -4.70 -2.52
C ALA A 471 -24.83 -5.99 -1.70
N ASP A 472 -25.89 -6.78 -1.88
CA ASP A 472 -25.97 -8.13 -1.31
C ASP A 472 -24.94 -9.06 -1.93
N LYS A 473 -24.66 -8.87 -3.23
CA LYS A 473 -23.67 -9.67 -3.98
C LYS A 473 -23.06 -8.91 -5.15
N ALA A 474 -21.82 -9.25 -5.44
CA ALA A 474 -21.11 -8.86 -6.65
C ALA A 474 -20.47 -10.07 -7.32
N THR A 475 -20.35 -10.01 -8.63
CA THR A 475 -19.68 -11.01 -9.46
C THR A 475 -18.43 -10.40 -10.07
N VAL A 476 -17.33 -11.16 -10.04
CA VAL A 476 -16.09 -10.86 -10.77
C VAL A 476 -15.79 -12.07 -11.64
N ALA A 477 -15.55 -11.87 -12.92
CA ALA A 477 -15.14 -12.93 -13.85
C ALA A 477 -14.02 -12.39 -14.74
N GLY A 478 -13.10 -13.25 -15.14
CA GLY A 478 -12.04 -12.79 -16.02
C GLY A 478 -11.24 -13.91 -16.66
N VAL A 479 -10.38 -13.47 -17.55
CA VAL A 479 -9.42 -14.33 -18.26
C VAL A 479 -8.04 -13.70 -18.19
N GLU A 480 -7.03 -14.51 -17.93
CA GLU A 480 -5.62 -14.11 -17.92
C GLU A 480 -4.84 -14.96 -18.91
N VAL A 481 -3.95 -14.32 -19.65
CA VAL A 481 -3.01 -14.96 -20.57
C VAL A 481 -1.60 -14.58 -20.18
N GLU A 482 -0.72 -15.57 -20.07
CA GLU A 482 0.72 -15.36 -19.89
C GLU A 482 1.48 -16.10 -20.97
N VAL A 483 2.42 -15.41 -21.63
CA VAL A 483 3.31 -15.99 -22.62
C VAL A 483 4.75 -15.60 -22.29
N ARG A 484 5.63 -16.57 -22.16
CA ARG A 484 7.09 -16.39 -22.09
C ARG A 484 7.72 -17.19 -23.20
N LYS A 485 8.44 -16.53 -24.09
CA LYS A 485 9.04 -17.15 -25.26
C LYS A 485 10.46 -16.67 -25.51
N ASN A 486 11.34 -17.62 -25.86
CA ASN A 486 12.64 -17.30 -26.40
C ASN A 486 12.52 -17.05 -27.90
N LEU A 487 12.84 -15.85 -28.36
CA LEU A 487 12.87 -15.53 -29.80
C LEU A 487 14.09 -16.18 -30.45
N PHE A 488 15.23 -16.16 -29.77
CA PHE A 488 16.39 -16.95 -30.11
C PHE A 488 17.25 -17.27 -28.89
N VAL A 489 17.96 -18.39 -28.97
CA VAL A 489 18.99 -18.80 -28.01
C VAL A 489 20.16 -19.28 -28.87
N ARG A 490 21.29 -18.57 -28.83
CA ARG A 490 22.51 -18.90 -29.62
C ARG A 490 23.68 -19.12 -28.67
N PRO A 491 24.18 -20.33 -28.53
CA PRO A 491 25.45 -20.57 -27.84
C PRO A 491 26.59 -19.87 -28.61
N LEU A 492 27.53 -19.30 -27.87
CA LEU A 492 28.72 -18.68 -28.47
C LEU A 492 29.81 -19.75 -28.61
N SER A 493 30.22 -20.04 -29.83
CA SER A 493 31.14 -21.13 -30.17
C SER A 493 32.58 -21.00 -29.62
N SER A 494 32.95 -19.85 -29.08
CA SER A 494 34.32 -19.54 -28.63
C SER A 494 34.52 -19.50 -27.10
N ALA A 495 33.50 -19.80 -26.30
CA ALA A 495 33.60 -19.74 -24.83
C ALA A 495 32.72 -20.82 -24.18
N ALA A 496 33.30 -21.62 -23.28
CA ALA A 496 32.53 -22.43 -22.37
C ALA A 496 31.55 -21.51 -21.61
N ASN A 497 30.25 -21.79 -21.66
CA ASN A 497 29.16 -20.99 -21.05
C ASN A 497 28.85 -19.64 -21.72
N GLY A 498 29.16 -19.42 -23.00
CA GLY A 498 28.73 -18.26 -23.76
C GLY A 498 27.31 -18.42 -24.31
N MET A 499 26.44 -17.45 -24.12
CA MET A 499 25.06 -17.47 -24.60
C MET A 499 24.60 -16.08 -25.03
N ASN A 500 23.89 -16.02 -26.17
CA ASN A 500 23.14 -14.84 -26.62
C ASN A 500 21.68 -15.22 -26.73
N LYS A 501 20.83 -14.61 -25.92
CA LYS A 501 19.41 -14.95 -25.80
C LYS A 501 18.56 -13.69 -25.88
N LEU A 502 17.53 -13.73 -26.72
CA LEU A 502 16.44 -12.74 -26.70
C LEU A 502 15.14 -13.45 -26.33
N SER A 503 14.44 -12.93 -25.35
CA SER A 503 13.17 -13.46 -24.90
C SER A 503 12.16 -12.33 -24.67
N PHE A 504 10.88 -12.66 -24.82
CA PHE A 504 9.80 -11.75 -24.43
C PHE A 504 8.85 -12.42 -23.46
N GLY A 505 8.22 -11.59 -22.62
CA GLY A 505 7.10 -11.92 -21.77
C GLY A 505 5.89 -11.06 -22.14
N LEU A 506 4.73 -11.66 -22.14
CA LEU A 506 3.43 -10.99 -22.28
C LEU A 506 2.52 -11.53 -21.20
N ASN A 507 1.89 -10.63 -20.44
CA ASN A 507 0.83 -10.96 -19.50
C ASN A 507 -0.33 -10.00 -19.77
N GLY A 508 -1.53 -10.53 -19.91
CA GLY A 508 -2.73 -9.73 -20.13
C GLY A 508 -3.92 -10.32 -19.37
N SER A 509 -4.74 -9.45 -18.80
CA SER A 509 -5.99 -9.84 -18.14
C SER A 509 -7.16 -8.98 -18.59
N TYR A 510 -8.32 -9.61 -18.72
CA TYR A 510 -9.61 -8.95 -18.83
C TYR A 510 -10.46 -9.32 -17.63
N ILE A 511 -11.00 -8.29 -16.93
CA ILE A 511 -11.76 -8.43 -15.70
C ILE A 511 -13.13 -7.77 -15.89
N TYR A 512 -14.17 -8.55 -15.77
CA TYR A 512 -15.56 -8.10 -15.75
C TYR A 512 -16.07 -8.11 -14.31
N THR A 513 -16.71 -7.02 -13.88
CA THR A 513 -17.33 -6.91 -12.56
C THR A 513 -18.78 -6.45 -12.68
N ASN A 514 -19.66 -6.98 -11.82
CA ASN A 514 -21.04 -6.59 -11.75
C ASN A 514 -21.57 -6.70 -10.31
N ALA A 515 -22.12 -5.62 -9.78
CA ALA A 515 -22.77 -5.56 -8.48
C ALA A 515 -24.19 -5.00 -8.66
N LYS A 516 -25.21 -5.68 -8.13
CA LYS A 516 -26.59 -5.15 -8.10
C LYS A 516 -26.71 -4.21 -6.89
N MET A 517 -26.44 -2.95 -7.12
CA MET A 517 -26.50 -1.92 -6.07
C MET A 517 -27.93 -1.43 -5.86
N PRO A 518 -28.37 -1.15 -4.61
CA PRO A 518 -29.68 -0.55 -4.35
C PRO A 518 -29.80 0.82 -5.04
N LEU A 519 -30.91 1.05 -5.77
CA LEU A 519 -31.15 2.27 -6.57
C LEU A 519 -31.09 3.57 -5.76
N ALA A 520 -31.34 3.52 -4.45
CA ALA A 520 -31.40 4.71 -3.58
C ALA A 520 -30.01 5.28 -3.20
N THR A 521 -28.95 4.48 -3.29
CA THR A 521 -27.61 4.86 -2.83
C THR A 521 -26.62 5.14 -3.94
N VAL A 522 -26.81 4.59 -5.15
CA VAL A 522 -25.85 4.65 -6.25
C VAL A 522 -26.45 5.34 -7.46
N THR A 523 -25.73 6.33 -7.99
CA THR A 523 -26.19 7.14 -9.13
C THR A 523 -25.90 6.48 -10.47
N THR A 524 -24.84 5.66 -10.57
CA THR A 524 -24.36 5.10 -11.83
C THR A 524 -23.69 3.73 -11.65
N GLY A 525 -23.93 2.85 -12.62
CA GLY A 525 -23.11 1.68 -12.86
C GLY A 525 -23.34 0.48 -11.95
N SER A 526 -22.67 -0.60 -12.29
CA SER A 526 -22.67 -1.88 -11.59
C SER A 526 -21.25 -2.43 -11.41
N GLN A 527 -20.22 -1.62 -11.68
CA GLN A 527 -18.82 -2.04 -11.58
C GLN A 527 -18.31 -1.90 -10.15
N LEU A 528 -17.38 -2.76 -9.77
CA LEU A 528 -16.68 -2.69 -8.49
C LEU A 528 -15.53 -1.68 -8.52
N GLU A 529 -15.34 -1.01 -7.38
CA GLU A 529 -14.17 -0.16 -7.13
C GLU A 529 -12.86 -0.93 -7.32
N GLY A 530 -11.85 -0.26 -7.87
CA GLY A 530 -10.48 -0.74 -7.96
C GLY A 530 -10.21 -1.76 -9.06
N ALA A 531 -11.24 -2.35 -9.67
CA ALA A 531 -11.09 -3.35 -10.71
C ALA A 531 -10.90 -2.69 -12.09
N ALA A 532 -9.66 -2.70 -12.60
CA ALA A 532 -9.37 -2.28 -13.97
C ALA A 532 -9.81 -3.36 -14.96
N PRO A 533 -10.70 -3.07 -15.94
CA PRO A 533 -11.15 -4.06 -16.94
C PRO A 533 -10.00 -4.67 -17.76
N TRP A 534 -8.96 -3.90 -18.07
CA TRP A 534 -7.82 -4.37 -18.84
C TRP A 534 -6.51 -4.05 -18.15
N ILE A 535 -5.66 -5.07 -18.04
CA ILE A 535 -4.27 -4.92 -17.58
C ILE A 535 -3.41 -5.69 -18.60
N ALA A 536 -2.33 -5.05 -19.08
CA ALA A 536 -1.38 -5.70 -19.98
C ALA A 536 0.04 -5.32 -19.62
N ASN A 537 0.93 -6.30 -19.60
CA ASN A 537 2.35 -6.12 -19.38
C ASN A 537 3.11 -6.82 -20.51
N PHE A 538 4.15 -6.18 -21.01
CA PHE A 538 5.04 -6.72 -22.00
C PHE A 538 6.47 -6.43 -21.59
N ASP A 539 7.34 -7.45 -21.68
CA ASP A 539 8.77 -7.28 -21.50
C ASP A 539 9.56 -7.89 -22.67
N LEU A 540 10.65 -7.22 -23.02
CA LEU A 540 11.64 -7.72 -23.99
C LEU A 540 13.00 -7.73 -23.30
N SER A 541 13.59 -8.92 -23.13
CA SER A 541 14.85 -9.10 -22.42
C SER A 541 15.91 -9.73 -23.33
N HIS A 542 17.02 -9.00 -23.48
CA HIS A 542 18.22 -9.47 -24.15
C HIS A 542 19.28 -9.83 -23.11
N ASN A 543 19.72 -11.08 -23.11
CA ASN A 543 20.74 -11.60 -22.21
C ASN A 543 21.95 -12.09 -23.04
N PHE A 544 23.08 -11.44 -22.84
CA PHE A 544 24.37 -11.82 -23.40
C PHE A 544 25.32 -12.23 -22.28
N THR A 545 25.86 -13.47 -22.35
CA THR A 545 26.77 -13.99 -21.34
C THR A 545 28.04 -14.52 -22.06
N LYS A 546 29.23 -14.18 -21.54
CA LYS A 546 30.51 -14.69 -22.04
C LYS A 546 31.50 -14.83 -20.88
N GLY A 547 31.77 -16.04 -20.44
CA GLY A 547 32.60 -16.29 -19.26
C GLY A 547 31.99 -15.68 -18.00
N ASN A 548 32.76 -14.80 -17.34
CA ASN A 548 32.32 -14.10 -16.13
C ASN A 548 31.56 -12.79 -16.40
N HIS A 549 31.36 -12.43 -17.66
CA HIS A 549 30.65 -11.22 -18.04
C HIS A 549 29.20 -11.54 -18.45
N SER A 550 28.26 -10.75 -18.01
CA SER A 550 26.88 -10.81 -18.53
C SER A 550 26.30 -9.42 -18.68
N PHE A 551 25.49 -9.24 -19.74
CA PHE A 551 24.75 -8.03 -20.02
C PHE A 551 23.29 -8.44 -20.19
N ILE A 552 22.43 -7.90 -19.33
CA ILE A 552 20.98 -8.12 -19.37
C ILE A 552 20.33 -6.76 -19.60
N ASN A 553 19.62 -6.62 -20.71
CA ASN A 553 18.88 -5.40 -21.05
C ASN A 553 17.41 -5.78 -21.15
N THR A 554 16.57 -5.09 -20.39
CA THR A 554 15.14 -5.37 -20.37
C THR A 554 14.35 -4.07 -20.57
N LEU A 555 13.44 -4.10 -21.53
CA LEU A 555 12.43 -3.08 -21.75
C LEU A 555 11.10 -3.61 -21.21
N VAL A 556 10.42 -2.84 -20.37
CA VAL A 556 9.15 -3.24 -19.75
C VAL A 556 8.08 -2.20 -20.05
N PHE A 557 7.00 -2.63 -20.64
CA PHE A 557 5.81 -1.80 -20.89
C PHE A 557 4.65 -2.32 -20.05
N ASN A 558 3.93 -1.41 -19.37
CA ASN A 558 2.75 -1.73 -18.59
C ASN A 558 1.58 -0.82 -19.02
N TYR A 559 0.39 -1.40 -19.09
CA TYR A 559 -0.86 -0.72 -19.33
C TYR A 559 -1.92 -1.14 -18.32
N VAL A 560 -2.62 -0.16 -17.75
CA VAL A 560 -3.81 -0.35 -16.91
C VAL A 560 -4.90 0.55 -17.45
N SER A 561 -6.10 0.02 -17.69
CA SER A 561 -7.25 0.80 -18.15
C SER A 561 -7.87 1.65 -17.04
N ASP A 562 -8.81 2.52 -17.39
CA ASP A 562 -9.65 3.26 -16.44
C ASP A 562 -10.30 2.29 -15.44
N LYS A 563 -10.39 2.72 -14.18
CA LYS A 563 -11.08 1.98 -13.09
C LYS A 563 -11.82 2.94 -12.17
N ILE A 564 -12.84 2.44 -11.50
CA ILE A 564 -13.54 3.22 -10.47
C ILE A 564 -12.61 3.43 -9.28
N TYR A 565 -12.35 4.69 -8.94
CA TYR A 565 -11.62 5.10 -7.75
C TYR A 565 -12.56 5.18 -6.53
N THR A 566 -13.78 5.69 -6.73
CA THR A 566 -14.81 5.81 -5.70
C THR A 566 -16.17 5.76 -6.35
N ILE A 567 -17.09 5.01 -5.76
CA ILE A 567 -18.46 4.91 -6.22
C ILE A 567 -19.23 6.16 -5.81
N GLY A 568 -19.89 6.80 -6.78
CA GLY A 568 -20.75 7.94 -6.55
C GLY A 568 -22.07 7.54 -5.92
N THR A 569 -22.52 8.27 -4.89
CA THR A 569 -23.81 8.05 -4.24
C THR A 569 -24.59 9.36 -4.12
N GLN A 570 -25.90 9.28 -3.95
CA GLN A 570 -26.78 10.41 -3.64
C GLN A 570 -26.63 11.61 -4.61
N GLY A 571 -26.49 11.34 -5.90
CA GLY A 571 -26.35 12.35 -6.94
C GLY A 571 -24.92 12.62 -7.41
N TYR A 572 -23.91 12.10 -6.75
CA TYR A 572 -22.54 12.10 -7.30
C TYR A 572 -22.36 11.01 -8.37
N GLN A 573 -21.64 11.34 -9.42
CA GLN A 573 -21.11 10.37 -10.39
C GLN A 573 -19.82 9.74 -9.86
N ASP A 574 -19.50 8.52 -10.34
CA ASP A 574 -18.27 7.83 -9.96
C ASP A 574 -17.02 8.68 -10.23
N ILE A 575 -16.07 8.60 -9.32
CA ILE A 575 -14.71 9.10 -9.56
C ILE A 575 -13.92 8.00 -10.27
N ILE A 576 -13.39 8.33 -11.44
CA ILE A 576 -12.62 7.43 -12.28
C ILE A 576 -11.13 7.77 -12.19
N GLU A 577 -10.32 6.79 -11.83
CA GLU A 577 -8.88 6.82 -12.04
C GLU A 577 -8.61 6.45 -13.49
N GLN A 578 -8.03 7.40 -14.25
CA GLN A 578 -7.77 7.21 -15.67
C GLN A 578 -6.65 6.21 -15.92
N GLY A 579 -6.78 5.42 -16.96
CA GLY A 579 -5.81 4.43 -17.39
C GLY A 579 -4.44 5.04 -17.69
N MET A 580 -3.42 4.23 -17.50
CA MET A 580 -2.03 4.70 -17.57
C MET A 580 -1.14 3.69 -18.29
N MET A 581 -0.20 4.22 -19.07
CA MET A 581 0.87 3.46 -19.73
C MET A 581 2.21 3.86 -19.14
N THR A 582 3.07 2.91 -18.82
CA THR A 582 4.44 3.15 -18.39
C THR A 582 5.44 2.36 -19.22
N LEU A 583 6.64 2.91 -19.39
CA LEU A 583 7.75 2.26 -20.07
C LEU A 583 9.00 2.40 -19.21
N ASP A 584 9.64 1.28 -18.91
CA ASP A 584 10.85 1.21 -18.11
C ASP A 584 11.96 0.50 -18.90
N PHE A 585 13.20 0.95 -18.73
CA PHE A 585 14.38 0.28 -19.25
C PHE A 585 15.35 -0.03 -18.11
N VAL A 586 15.80 -1.27 -18.06
CA VAL A 586 16.78 -1.75 -17.07
C VAL A 586 17.92 -2.43 -17.81
N SER A 587 19.14 -1.99 -17.52
CA SER A 587 20.37 -2.62 -18.02
C SER A 587 21.25 -3.03 -16.85
N GLN A 588 21.63 -4.28 -16.79
CA GLN A 588 22.55 -4.83 -15.80
C GLN A 588 23.77 -5.41 -16.49
N ALA A 589 24.95 -4.95 -16.10
CA ALA A 589 26.24 -5.42 -16.59
C ALA A 589 27.03 -6.05 -15.46
N LYS A 590 27.23 -7.37 -15.49
CA LYS A 590 28.20 -8.07 -14.64
C LYS A 590 29.57 -7.98 -15.31
N LEU A 591 30.45 -7.13 -14.76
CA LEU A 591 31.76 -6.85 -15.34
C LEU A 591 32.78 -7.96 -15.03
N ASN A 592 32.64 -8.58 -13.85
CA ASN A 592 33.43 -9.74 -13.42
C ASN A 592 32.70 -10.44 -12.27
N LYS A 593 33.36 -11.39 -11.59
CA LYS A 593 32.77 -12.11 -10.45
C LYS A 593 32.47 -11.24 -9.24
N TYR A 594 33.08 -10.04 -9.15
CA TYR A 594 32.98 -9.16 -8.00
C TYR A 594 32.12 -7.93 -8.22
N VAL A 595 32.04 -7.39 -9.44
CA VAL A 595 31.42 -6.09 -9.72
C VAL A 595 30.31 -6.19 -10.75
N SER A 596 29.18 -5.62 -10.41
CA SER A 596 28.03 -5.43 -11.32
C SER A 596 27.59 -3.98 -11.34
N LEU A 597 27.21 -3.48 -12.52
CA LEU A 597 26.62 -2.16 -12.73
C LEU A 597 25.15 -2.33 -13.10
N THR A 598 24.29 -1.44 -12.65
CA THR A 598 22.87 -1.44 -13.01
C THR A 598 22.44 -0.03 -13.38
N LEU A 599 21.91 0.15 -14.58
CA LEU A 599 21.24 1.37 -15.03
C LEU A 599 19.73 1.11 -15.06
N LYS A 600 18.93 1.98 -14.46
CA LYS A 600 17.47 1.94 -14.52
C LYS A 600 16.96 3.30 -15.01
N ALA A 601 16.15 3.29 -16.05
CA ALA A 601 15.41 4.44 -16.53
C ALA A 601 13.91 4.09 -16.46
N ARG A 602 13.21 4.66 -15.51
CA ARG A 602 11.82 4.33 -15.19
C ARG A 602 10.88 5.45 -15.58
N ASN A 603 9.65 5.07 -15.88
CA ASN A 603 8.57 5.99 -16.24
C ASN A 603 8.91 6.87 -17.45
N LEU A 604 9.53 6.29 -18.50
CA LEU A 604 9.99 7.01 -19.69
C LEU A 604 8.88 7.73 -20.45
N LEU A 605 7.63 7.22 -20.39
CA LEU A 605 6.46 7.87 -21.01
C LEU A 605 5.94 9.04 -20.19
N ASN A 606 6.28 9.11 -18.91
CA ASN A 606 5.87 10.16 -17.97
C ASN A 606 4.38 10.53 -18.05
N PRO A 607 3.45 9.56 -17.94
CA PRO A 607 2.02 9.82 -18.01
C PRO A 607 1.55 10.65 -16.82
N SER A 608 0.45 11.41 -17.02
CA SER A 608 -0.27 12.05 -15.92
C SER A 608 -1.09 11.03 -15.15
N TYR A 609 -1.02 11.06 -13.84
CA TYR A 609 -2.02 10.44 -12.96
C TYR A 609 -3.24 11.37 -12.88
N LYS A 610 -4.43 10.85 -13.19
CA LYS A 610 -5.65 11.65 -13.23
C LYS A 610 -6.81 10.97 -12.55
N LEU A 611 -7.50 11.74 -11.70
CA LEU A 611 -8.85 11.42 -11.22
C LEU A 611 -9.84 12.34 -11.92
N SER A 612 -10.97 11.80 -12.35
CA SER A 612 -11.98 12.58 -13.04
C SER A 612 -13.39 12.09 -12.73
N ARG A 613 -14.36 12.96 -12.92
CA ARG A 613 -15.80 12.71 -12.74
C ARG A 613 -16.56 13.31 -13.91
N LYS A 614 -17.70 12.73 -14.30
CA LYS A 614 -18.67 13.37 -15.19
C LYS A 614 -19.57 14.29 -14.38
N ALA A 615 -19.81 15.51 -14.87
CA ALA A 615 -20.85 16.38 -14.32
C ALA A 615 -22.25 15.86 -14.68
N ASN A 616 -23.20 15.87 -13.74
CA ASN A 616 -24.54 15.32 -13.96
C ASN A 616 -25.32 16.07 -15.05
N GLU A 617 -25.23 17.40 -15.06
CA GLU A 617 -26.05 18.24 -15.97
C GLU A 617 -25.47 18.34 -17.38
N SER A 618 -24.17 18.53 -17.51
CA SER A 618 -23.51 18.71 -18.82
C SER A 618 -22.96 17.41 -19.42
N GLY A 619 -22.77 16.36 -18.58
CA GLY A 619 -22.02 15.15 -18.96
C GLY A 619 -20.53 15.41 -19.21
N GLU A 620 -20.06 16.64 -19.00
CA GLU A 620 -18.68 17.02 -19.21
C GLU A 620 -17.75 16.39 -18.18
N LYS A 621 -16.56 16.00 -18.59
CA LYS A 621 -15.56 15.35 -17.75
C LYS A 621 -14.74 16.41 -17.00
N VAL A 622 -14.90 16.47 -15.68
CA VAL A 622 -14.10 17.32 -14.79
C VAL A 622 -12.92 16.53 -14.22
N VAL A 623 -11.71 17.07 -14.40
CA VAL A 623 -10.49 16.48 -13.80
C VAL A 623 -10.37 16.99 -12.36
N LEU A 624 -10.42 16.07 -11.39
CA LEU A 624 -10.36 16.34 -9.95
C LEU A 624 -8.93 16.36 -9.41
N SER A 625 -8.04 15.55 -10.02
CA SER A 625 -6.62 15.52 -9.68
C SER A 625 -5.81 15.25 -10.93
N ASP A 626 -4.70 15.96 -11.10
CA ASP A 626 -3.74 15.76 -12.19
C ASP A 626 -2.34 16.06 -11.71
N TYR A 627 -1.41 15.10 -11.90
CA TYR A 627 0.01 15.32 -11.65
C TYR A 627 0.88 14.31 -12.42
N LYS A 628 2.16 14.64 -12.64
CA LYS A 628 3.17 13.77 -13.26
C LYS A 628 4.26 13.42 -12.26
N LYS A 629 4.63 12.13 -12.19
CA LYS A 629 5.68 11.66 -11.29
C LYS A 629 7.11 11.94 -11.78
N GLY A 630 7.27 12.28 -13.07
CA GLY A 630 8.57 12.50 -13.69
C GLY A 630 9.26 11.20 -14.14
N ILE A 631 10.35 11.35 -14.89
CA ILE A 631 11.24 10.25 -15.31
C ILE A 631 12.29 10.05 -14.23
N ASN A 632 12.55 8.80 -13.82
CA ASN A 632 13.56 8.46 -12.84
C ASN A 632 14.71 7.69 -13.50
N ILE A 633 15.93 8.22 -13.41
CA ILE A 633 17.15 7.57 -13.90
C ILE A 633 18.05 7.29 -12.70
N SER A 634 18.49 6.05 -12.54
CA SER A 634 19.39 5.65 -11.46
C SER A 634 20.51 4.75 -11.96
N LEU A 635 21.70 4.94 -11.37
CA LEU A 635 22.88 4.12 -11.59
C LEU A 635 23.26 3.45 -10.26
N GLY A 636 23.45 2.13 -10.30
CA GLY A 636 23.85 1.34 -9.15
C GLY A 636 25.15 0.59 -9.40
N VAL A 637 25.94 0.42 -8.36
CA VAL A 637 27.13 -0.43 -8.33
C VAL A 637 26.95 -1.45 -7.22
N SER A 638 27.17 -2.73 -7.53
CA SER A 638 27.13 -3.81 -6.55
C SER A 638 28.48 -4.53 -6.54
N CYS A 639 29.04 -4.73 -5.35
CA CYS A 639 30.27 -5.47 -5.12
C CYS A 639 29.98 -6.73 -4.29
N THR A 640 30.51 -7.86 -4.71
CA THR A 640 30.40 -9.16 -4.02
C THR A 640 31.80 -9.63 -3.62
N PHE A 641 32.00 -10.04 -2.36
CA PHE A 641 33.29 -10.45 -1.81
C PHE A 641 33.29 -11.90 -1.37
#